data_2cb88e1a665a1c95fce850e202f18252
#
_entry.id   2cb88e1a665a1c95fce850e202f18252
#
_cell.length_a   1.000
_cell.length_b   1.000
_cell.length_c   1.000
_cell.angle_alpha   90.00
_cell.angle_beta   90.00
_cell.angle_gamma   90.00
#
_symmetry.space_group_name_H-M   'P 1'
#
loop_
_entity.id
_entity.type
_entity.pdbx_description
1 polymer ?
#
loop_
_entity_poly.entity_id
_entity_poly.type
_entity_poly.pdbx_seq_one_letter_code
_entity_poly.pdbx_strand_id
1 'polypeptide(L)'
;ASSTASTDTRNARKNGGKSAPIIIRGNSWVNIAVGINWYLKHYAGIHISWNNMSQKLPDVLPAVKKKERHETDLKLRYDFNYCTFSYSMAFWDWNRWQKEIDWMALHGINMPLAIVGEECVWRNMLLKLGYTEEEVGKFIAGPAFLAWWEMNNLEGWGGPLPKDWYKQQEALQKKILARMKEMGMKPVLPGYCGMMPHDAKQKLGLNVTDGGLWNGYQRPANLSPTDSRFAEIADLYYKELTKLFGKSDYYSMDPFHESNDDAAVDYDQAGQALMSAMKRANPNATWVVQGWTENPRPQMIKNLKVGDLLVLDLFSECRPMFGGPSIWKREGGYGKHQWLFCMLENFGANVGLHGRMDQLLNNFYLATGKKQEKLQTSNFSLLTLKGWGFTMEGSENNPVMFELMSELPWRAEKTTKEDWVKEYCFARYGVHDATIEKAWTLLAQSIYNCPMGNNQQGPHESIFCGRPSLNNFQASSWSKMHNYYDPEDTRQAAILFASVADKYRGNNNYEYDLVDICRQALADQGRRQYLKTIADYNAFARKDFDQDANRFLKMILLQDKLLGTRSEFRLGHWTEAARHLGKTPTEKDLYEWNARVQITTWGNRTCADKGGLRDYAHKEWQGLLKDFYYKRWSTYMKALSDQMAASTQVDYEALGGGKNANKTASELFQMALPSGPQIDWYALEEPWTLQKNTYSSQPEGNSVDVAKEVIEFIGR
;
A
#
# COMPACT_ATOMS: atom_id res chain seq x y z
N ALA A 1 3.11 -28.12 2.81
CA ALA A 1 4.41 -27.51 3.03
C ALA A 1 4.82 -27.72 4.49
N SER A 2 6.07 -28.04 4.77
CA SER A 2 6.55 -28.21 6.15
C SER A 2 7.91 -27.53 6.33
N SER A 3 8.15 -26.98 7.50
CA SER A 3 9.48 -26.60 7.96
C SER A 3 9.71 -27.16 9.37
N THR A 4 10.94 -27.53 9.69
CA THR A 4 11.31 -28.05 11.01
C THR A 4 12.59 -27.41 11.48
N ALA A 5 12.64 -27.02 12.76
CA ALA A 5 13.86 -26.61 13.44
C ALA A 5 14.16 -27.56 14.59
N SER A 6 15.41 -27.97 14.77
CA SER A 6 15.84 -28.78 15.89
C SER A 6 17.35 -28.65 16.18
N THR A 7 17.76 -28.88 17.41
CA THR A 7 19.18 -29.11 17.75
C THR A 7 19.48 -30.59 17.75
N ASP A 8 20.60 -31.02 17.18
CA ASP A 8 21.11 -32.39 17.35
C ASP A 8 21.93 -32.50 18.64
N THR A 9 21.28 -32.91 19.70
CA THR A 9 21.91 -33.04 21.03
C THR A 9 22.85 -34.21 21.14
N ARG A 10 22.89 -35.17 20.18
CA ARG A 10 23.73 -36.38 20.24
C ARG A 10 25.20 -36.09 20.03
N ASN A 11 25.57 -35.00 19.34
CA ASN A 11 26.97 -34.64 19.11
C ASN A 11 27.56 -33.64 20.12
N ALA A 12 26.72 -33.05 21.00
CA ALA A 12 27.19 -32.05 21.98
C ALA A 12 28.07 -32.65 23.10
N ARG A 13 28.00 -33.95 23.34
CA ARG A 13 28.79 -34.61 24.38
C ARG A 13 30.22 -35.02 23.96
N LYS A 14 30.57 -34.94 22.68
CA LYS A 14 31.89 -35.39 22.17
C LYS A 14 32.86 -34.27 21.80
N ASN A 15 32.41 -33.02 21.67
CA ASN A 15 33.27 -31.89 21.29
C ASN A 15 33.24 -30.82 22.38
N GLY A 16 34.28 -30.71 23.17
CA GLY A 16 34.43 -29.79 24.30
C GLY A 16 33.94 -28.38 24.00
N GLY A 17 32.80 -28.00 24.53
CA GLY A 17 32.30 -26.66 24.60
C GLY A 17 31.64 -26.05 23.34
N LYS A 18 31.51 -26.74 22.22
CA LYS A 18 30.79 -26.24 21.03
C LYS A 18 29.28 -26.52 21.17
N SER A 19 28.47 -25.48 21.05
CA SER A 19 27.01 -25.60 20.98
C SER A 19 26.59 -26.53 19.84
N ALA A 20 25.52 -27.34 20.05
CA ALA A 20 24.98 -28.19 19.00
C ALA A 20 24.47 -27.35 17.84
N PRO A 21 24.67 -27.78 16.57
CA PRO A 21 24.20 -27.02 15.40
C PRO A 21 22.67 -26.92 15.38
N ILE A 22 22.15 -25.76 14.96
CA ILE A 22 20.73 -25.59 14.65
C ILE A 22 20.47 -26.19 13.28
N ILE A 23 19.55 -27.14 13.19
CA ILE A 23 19.21 -27.83 11.94
C ILE A 23 17.78 -27.43 11.54
N ILE A 24 17.64 -26.79 10.38
CA ILE A 24 16.36 -26.41 9.78
C ILE A 24 16.15 -27.23 8.51
N ARG A 25 14.97 -27.82 8.36
CA ARG A 25 14.58 -28.62 7.19
C ARG A 25 13.27 -28.11 6.64
N GLY A 26 13.14 -28.12 5.32
CA GLY A 26 11.91 -27.80 4.59
C GLY A 26 11.85 -28.60 3.29
N ASN A 27 10.67 -28.70 2.69
CA ASN A 27 10.46 -29.38 1.40
C ASN A 27 10.59 -28.44 0.19
N SER A 28 10.97 -27.17 0.41
CA SER A 28 11.34 -26.17 -0.60
C SER A 28 12.27 -25.13 0.01
N TRP A 29 12.96 -24.36 -0.83
CA TRP A 29 13.83 -23.27 -0.37
C TRP A 29 13.06 -22.21 0.44
N VAL A 30 11.89 -21.82 -0.04
CA VAL A 30 11.00 -20.89 0.71
C VAL A 30 10.62 -21.48 2.08
N ASN A 31 10.29 -22.77 2.18
CA ASN A 31 9.94 -23.37 3.46
C ASN A 31 11.14 -23.51 4.42
N ILE A 32 12.37 -23.63 3.89
CA ILE A 32 13.58 -23.53 4.71
C ILE A 32 13.74 -22.08 5.21
N ALA A 33 13.51 -21.07 4.37
CA ALA A 33 13.57 -19.67 4.77
C ALA A 33 12.53 -19.34 5.85
N VAL A 34 11.29 -19.85 5.74
CA VAL A 34 10.28 -19.74 6.82
C VAL A 34 10.77 -20.35 8.11
N GLY A 35 11.39 -21.55 8.06
CA GLY A 35 11.95 -22.16 9.25
C GLY A 35 13.10 -21.35 9.87
N ILE A 36 13.91 -20.67 9.05
CA ILE A 36 14.95 -19.74 9.52
C ILE A 36 14.29 -18.54 10.21
N ASN A 37 13.31 -17.90 9.59
CA ASN A 37 12.60 -16.77 10.16
C ASN A 37 11.89 -17.14 11.47
N TRP A 38 11.22 -18.30 11.50
CA TRP A 38 10.60 -18.84 12.73
C TRP A 38 11.60 -18.97 13.87
N TYR A 39 12.77 -19.58 13.59
CA TYR A 39 13.83 -19.73 14.56
C TYR A 39 14.35 -18.38 15.06
N LEU A 40 14.60 -17.45 14.14
CA LEU A 40 15.10 -16.11 14.49
C LEU A 40 14.12 -15.37 15.41
N LYS A 41 12.84 -15.43 15.14
CA LYS A 41 11.80 -14.76 15.94
C LYS A 41 11.61 -15.41 17.31
N HIS A 42 11.31 -16.69 17.33
CA HIS A 42 10.82 -17.36 18.54
C HIS A 42 11.94 -17.84 19.48
N TYR A 43 13.18 -17.92 18.98
CA TYR A 43 14.33 -18.37 19.80
C TYR A 43 15.39 -17.28 19.96
N ALA A 44 15.71 -16.56 18.90
CA ALA A 44 16.79 -15.57 18.92
C ALA A 44 16.31 -14.14 19.22
N GLY A 45 15.01 -13.87 19.23
CA GLY A 45 14.46 -12.52 19.41
C GLY A 45 14.91 -11.56 18.29
N ILE A 46 14.93 -12.05 17.05
CA ILE A 46 15.35 -11.31 15.87
C ILE A 46 14.21 -11.29 14.86
N HIS A 47 13.68 -10.09 14.60
CA HIS A 47 12.63 -9.87 13.63
C HIS A 47 13.18 -9.18 12.38
N ILE A 48 13.16 -9.89 11.25
CA ILE A 48 13.52 -9.37 9.94
C ILE A 48 12.31 -8.65 9.34
N SER A 49 12.42 -7.36 9.12
CA SER A 49 11.37 -6.56 8.48
C SER A 49 11.99 -5.55 7.52
N TRP A 50 11.17 -4.86 6.73
CA TRP A 50 11.64 -3.91 5.70
C TRP A 50 12.62 -2.87 6.23
N ASN A 51 12.36 -2.32 7.43
CA ASN A 51 13.24 -1.35 8.06
C ASN A 51 14.54 -1.95 8.61
N ASN A 52 14.64 -3.30 8.71
CA ASN A 52 15.78 -3.96 9.35
C ASN A 52 16.05 -5.35 8.76
N MET A 53 16.49 -5.37 7.50
CA MET A 53 16.83 -6.60 6.77
C MET A 53 18.19 -7.19 7.16
N SER A 54 19.08 -6.39 7.76
CA SER A 54 20.44 -6.79 8.12
C SER A 54 20.65 -6.68 9.62
N GLN A 55 20.58 -7.79 10.32
CA GLN A 55 20.77 -7.83 11.78
C GLN A 55 21.96 -8.69 12.17
N LYS A 56 22.65 -8.27 13.24
CA LYS A 56 23.73 -9.06 13.83
C LYS A 56 23.14 -10.24 14.57
N LEU A 57 23.62 -11.44 14.26
CA LEU A 57 23.29 -12.61 15.03
C LEU A 57 24.05 -12.61 16.38
N PRO A 58 23.48 -13.20 17.45
CA PRO A 58 24.19 -13.39 18.70
C PRO A 58 25.39 -14.34 18.49
N ASP A 59 26.46 -14.15 19.27
CA ASP A 59 27.67 -14.97 19.18
C ASP A 59 27.39 -16.47 19.46
N VAL A 60 26.39 -16.73 20.27
CA VAL A 60 25.87 -18.08 20.56
C VAL A 60 24.39 -18.12 20.23
N LEU A 61 24.04 -18.93 19.25
CA LEU A 61 22.64 -19.13 18.85
C LEU A 61 21.87 -19.90 19.94
N PRO A 62 20.69 -19.45 20.36
CA PRO A 62 19.87 -20.16 21.36
C PRO A 62 19.52 -21.58 20.92
N ALA A 63 19.63 -22.54 21.84
CA ALA A 63 19.33 -23.94 21.56
C ALA A 63 17.82 -24.19 21.42
N VAL A 64 17.43 -24.98 20.43
CA VAL A 64 16.05 -25.49 20.30
C VAL A 64 15.89 -26.69 21.27
N LYS A 65 15.11 -26.48 22.32
CA LYS A 65 14.93 -27.47 23.39
C LYS A 65 14.16 -28.71 22.93
N LYS A 66 13.20 -28.53 22.02
CA LYS A 66 12.33 -29.61 21.52
C LYS A 66 12.18 -29.43 20.01
N LYS A 67 12.24 -30.54 19.26
CA LYS A 67 11.98 -30.53 17.83
C LYS A 67 10.56 -30.00 17.57
N GLU A 68 10.44 -28.99 16.72
CA GLU A 68 9.18 -28.43 16.26
C GLU A 68 8.92 -28.81 14.80
N ARG A 69 7.66 -28.86 14.44
CA ARG A 69 7.19 -29.06 13.06
C ARG A 69 6.01 -28.15 12.78
N HIS A 70 6.16 -27.35 11.74
CA HIS A 70 5.13 -26.43 11.27
C HIS A 70 4.73 -26.81 9.84
N GLU A 71 3.44 -26.93 9.61
CA GLU A 71 2.87 -27.37 8.34
C GLU A 71 1.70 -26.49 7.93
N THR A 72 1.50 -26.36 6.63
CA THR A 72 0.32 -25.71 6.07
C THR A 72 -0.13 -26.41 4.79
N ASP A 73 -1.46 -26.56 4.64
CA ASP A 73 -2.09 -27.01 3.41
C ASP A 73 -2.30 -25.87 2.38
N LEU A 74 -2.06 -24.61 2.80
CA LEU A 74 -2.13 -23.44 1.95
C LEU A 74 -0.86 -23.33 1.08
N LYS A 75 -0.90 -24.00 -0.07
CA LYS A 75 0.27 -24.25 -0.94
C LYS A 75 0.68 -23.06 -1.76
N LEU A 76 -0.26 -22.19 -2.14
CA LEU A 76 -0.01 -20.99 -2.93
C LEU A 76 0.03 -19.77 -2.03
N ARG A 77 1.09 -18.98 -2.12
CA ARG A 77 1.31 -17.82 -1.25
C ARG A 77 1.75 -16.65 -2.11
N TYR A 78 0.79 -15.76 -2.33
CA TYR A 78 0.87 -14.67 -3.29
C TYR A 78 1.40 -13.38 -2.66
N ASP A 79 1.98 -12.50 -3.49
CA ASP A 79 2.37 -11.16 -3.07
C ASP A 79 2.17 -10.14 -4.18
N PHE A 80 1.78 -8.93 -3.77
CA PHE A 80 1.62 -7.69 -4.50
C PHE A 80 0.25 -7.46 -5.15
N ASN A 81 -0.06 -6.17 -5.24
CA ASN A 81 -1.10 -5.60 -6.07
C ASN A 81 -0.42 -4.90 -7.27
N TYR A 82 -1.14 -4.61 -8.35
CA TYR A 82 -0.62 -3.76 -9.42
C TYR A 82 -0.16 -2.40 -8.89
N CYS A 83 -0.96 -1.76 -8.04
CA CYS A 83 -0.65 -0.45 -7.46
C CYS A 83 0.65 -0.44 -6.65
N THR A 84 1.07 -1.57 -6.07
CA THR A 84 2.33 -1.68 -5.33
C THR A 84 3.52 -1.30 -6.21
N PHE A 85 3.47 -1.69 -7.50
CA PHE A 85 4.53 -1.40 -8.47
C PHE A 85 4.69 0.10 -8.76
N SER A 86 3.63 0.89 -8.56
CA SER A 86 3.69 2.35 -8.72
C SER A 86 3.86 3.08 -7.40
N TYR A 87 3.15 2.72 -6.32
CA TYR A 87 3.24 3.46 -5.05
C TYR A 87 4.48 3.15 -4.20
N SER A 88 5.12 1.98 -4.39
CA SER A 88 6.35 1.61 -3.67
C SER A 88 7.52 1.29 -4.60
N MET A 89 7.27 0.59 -5.71
CA MET A 89 8.31 -0.07 -6.49
C MET A 89 8.71 0.66 -7.76
N ALA A 90 8.07 1.81 -8.11
CA ALA A 90 8.28 2.51 -9.38
C ALA A 90 9.76 2.80 -9.69
N PHE A 91 10.56 2.99 -8.66
CA PHE A 91 11.97 3.36 -8.78
C PHE A 91 12.93 2.40 -8.07
N TRP A 92 12.48 1.16 -7.81
CA TRP A 92 13.37 0.17 -7.20
C TRP A 92 14.43 -0.33 -8.19
N ASP A 93 15.67 -0.31 -7.73
CA ASP A 93 16.78 -0.95 -8.40
C ASP A 93 16.89 -2.45 -8.04
N TRP A 94 17.89 -3.13 -8.63
CA TRP A 94 18.13 -4.54 -8.34
C TRP A 94 18.42 -4.80 -6.85
N ASN A 95 19.14 -3.91 -6.17
CA ASN A 95 19.51 -4.12 -4.77
C ASN A 95 18.28 -4.11 -3.87
N ARG A 96 17.31 -3.21 -4.16
CA ARG A 96 16.06 -3.17 -3.41
C ARG A 96 15.18 -4.38 -3.74
N TRP A 97 15.07 -4.77 -5.01
CA TRP A 97 14.33 -5.96 -5.43
C TRP A 97 14.88 -7.25 -4.81
N GLN A 98 16.20 -7.41 -4.73
CA GLN A 98 16.82 -8.58 -4.10
C GLN A 98 16.42 -8.69 -2.63
N LYS A 99 16.44 -7.59 -1.89
CA LYS A 99 15.98 -7.55 -0.49
C LYS A 99 14.52 -7.95 -0.35
N GLU A 100 13.66 -7.49 -1.27
CA GLU A 100 12.26 -7.86 -1.25
C GLU A 100 12.03 -9.34 -1.52
N ILE A 101 12.72 -9.92 -2.48
CA ILE A 101 12.63 -11.36 -2.76
C ILE A 101 13.10 -12.17 -1.55
N ASP A 102 14.15 -11.73 -0.87
CA ASP A 102 14.62 -12.38 0.36
C ASP A 102 13.60 -12.23 1.50
N TRP A 103 12.97 -11.06 1.65
CA TRP A 103 11.88 -10.85 2.61
C TRP A 103 10.69 -11.75 2.31
N MET A 104 10.24 -11.79 1.05
CA MET A 104 9.18 -12.69 0.61
C MET A 104 9.47 -14.16 0.98
N ALA A 105 10.68 -14.64 0.72
CA ALA A 105 11.07 -16.01 1.04
C ALA A 105 10.99 -16.30 2.55
N LEU A 106 11.46 -15.38 3.39
CA LEU A 106 11.42 -15.48 4.86
C LEU A 106 9.97 -15.50 5.39
N HIS A 107 9.06 -14.78 4.73
CA HIS A 107 7.64 -14.71 5.08
C HIS A 107 6.77 -15.76 4.35
N GLY A 108 7.40 -16.65 3.58
CA GLY A 108 6.74 -17.82 3.03
C GLY A 108 6.11 -17.62 1.66
N ILE A 109 6.27 -16.47 1.03
CA ILE A 109 5.75 -16.17 -0.31
C ILE A 109 6.45 -17.05 -1.36
N ASN A 110 5.66 -17.63 -2.26
CA ASN A 110 6.18 -18.48 -3.33
C ASN A 110 5.52 -18.24 -4.71
N MET A 111 4.63 -17.26 -4.81
CA MET A 111 3.90 -16.95 -6.03
C MET A 111 3.70 -15.41 -6.18
N PRO A 112 4.77 -14.63 -6.29
CA PRO A 112 4.65 -13.17 -6.39
C PRO A 112 4.22 -12.71 -7.79
N LEU A 113 3.51 -11.58 -7.86
CA LEU A 113 3.27 -10.85 -9.10
C LEU A 113 4.60 -10.30 -9.63
N ALA A 114 4.85 -10.42 -10.94
CA ALA A 114 6.12 -10.07 -11.57
C ALA A 114 5.88 -9.38 -12.93
N ILE A 115 5.42 -8.13 -12.87
CA ILE A 115 5.01 -7.33 -14.04
C ILE A 115 6.04 -6.26 -14.46
N VAL A 116 7.17 -6.11 -13.77
CA VAL A 116 8.25 -5.20 -14.19
C VAL A 116 8.61 -5.46 -15.66
N GLY A 117 8.68 -4.40 -16.46
CA GLY A 117 9.02 -4.50 -17.87
C GLY A 117 7.87 -4.95 -18.79
N GLU A 118 6.62 -5.01 -18.31
CA GLU A 118 5.46 -5.30 -19.17
C GLU A 118 5.37 -4.29 -20.32
N GLU A 119 5.69 -3.03 -20.08
CA GLU A 119 5.74 -1.98 -21.09
C GLU A 119 6.71 -2.30 -22.24
N CYS A 120 7.74 -3.12 -22.01
CA CYS A 120 8.63 -3.62 -23.07
C CYS A 120 7.90 -4.58 -24.00
N VAL A 121 7.03 -5.44 -23.46
CA VAL A 121 6.19 -6.37 -24.24
C VAL A 121 5.24 -5.58 -25.13
N TRP A 122 4.55 -4.60 -24.55
CA TRP A 122 3.62 -3.73 -25.25
C TRP A 122 4.30 -2.92 -26.36
N ARG A 123 5.41 -2.29 -26.05
CA ARG A 123 6.20 -1.57 -27.06
C ARG A 123 6.55 -2.47 -28.24
N ASN A 124 7.09 -3.66 -27.98
CA ASN A 124 7.47 -4.62 -29.05
C ASN A 124 6.27 -5.07 -29.87
N MET A 125 5.14 -5.34 -29.23
CA MET A 125 3.88 -5.72 -29.89
C MET A 125 3.37 -4.58 -30.78
N LEU A 126 3.25 -3.38 -30.25
CA LEU A 126 2.71 -2.22 -30.97
C LEU A 126 3.57 -1.84 -32.20
N LEU A 127 4.91 -1.87 -32.07
CA LEU A 127 5.82 -1.64 -33.19
C LEU A 127 5.60 -2.67 -34.32
N LYS A 128 5.30 -3.93 -33.99
CA LYS A 128 4.97 -4.97 -34.98
C LYS A 128 3.60 -4.80 -35.62
N LEU A 129 2.68 -4.16 -34.90
CA LEU A 129 1.36 -3.78 -35.42
C LEU A 129 1.41 -2.51 -36.28
N GLY A 130 2.60 -1.86 -36.42
CA GLY A 130 2.78 -0.68 -37.27
C GLY A 130 2.67 0.66 -36.56
N TYR A 131 2.66 0.68 -35.23
CA TYR A 131 2.83 1.93 -34.46
C TYR A 131 4.27 2.41 -34.54
N THR A 132 4.46 3.72 -34.47
CA THR A 132 5.77 4.35 -34.34
C THR A 132 6.17 4.46 -32.87
N GLU A 133 7.45 4.73 -32.58
CA GLU A 133 7.92 4.98 -31.21
C GLU A 133 7.23 6.18 -30.56
N GLU A 134 6.89 7.21 -31.35
CA GLU A 134 6.16 8.38 -30.87
C GLU A 134 4.73 8.01 -30.44
N GLU A 135 4.01 7.23 -31.26
CA GLU A 135 2.67 6.76 -30.95
C GLU A 135 2.66 5.83 -29.72
N VAL A 136 3.64 4.93 -29.60
CA VAL A 136 3.83 4.10 -28.40
C VAL A 136 4.05 4.97 -27.16
N GLY A 137 4.84 6.04 -27.27
CA GLY A 137 5.11 6.97 -26.17
C GLY A 137 3.86 7.78 -25.74
N LYS A 138 2.86 7.93 -26.62
CA LYS A 138 1.57 8.55 -26.28
C LYS A 138 0.61 7.60 -25.57
N PHE A 139 0.83 6.30 -25.71
CA PHE A 139 0.00 5.27 -25.11
C PHE A 139 0.51 4.79 -23.75
N ILE A 140 1.80 4.49 -23.63
CA ILE A 140 2.38 3.96 -22.38
C ILE A 140 2.57 5.10 -21.37
N ALA A 141 2.13 4.89 -20.14
CA ALA A 141 2.28 5.87 -19.07
C ALA A 141 3.72 6.03 -18.57
N GLY A 142 3.99 7.09 -17.84
CA GLY A 142 5.27 7.34 -17.19
C GLY A 142 5.56 6.42 -16.00
N PRO A 143 6.81 6.43 -15.49
CA PRO A 143 7.30 5.45 -14.52
C PRO A 143 6.44 5.25 -13.27
N ALA A 144 5.91 6.33 -12.70
CA ALA A 144 5.13 6.27 -11.49
C ALA A 144 3.63 5.94 -11.73
N PHE A 145 3.21 5.78 -12.99
CA PHE A 145 1.80 5.63 -13.38
C PHE A 145 1.52 4.35 -14.17
N LEU A 146 2.51 3.46 -14.31
CA LEU A 146 2.39 2.20 -15.06
C LEU A 146 1.29 1.31 -14.54
N ALA A 147 1.10 1.19 -13.23
CA ALA A 147 0.07 0.33 -12.64
C ALA A 147 -1.34 0.65 -13.15
N TRP A 148 -1.69 1.92 -13.27
CA TRP A 148 -3.03 2.31 -13.76
C TRP A 148 -3.15 2.18 -15.27
N TRP A 149 -2.05 2.29 -16.00
CA TRP A 149 -2.02 1.95 -17.41
C TRP A 149 -2.19 0.43 -17.61
N GLU A 150 -1.49 -0.41 -16.86
CA GLU A 150 -1.60 -1.88 -16.87
C GLU A 150 -3.02 -2.35 -16.50
N MET A 151 -3.71 -1.63 -15.62
CA MET A 151 -5.10 -1.88 -15.25
C MET A 151 -6.14 -1.25 -16.21
N ASN A 152 -5.72 -0.72 -17.35
CA ASN A 152 -6.62 -0.12 -18.36
C ASN A 152 -7.35 1.16 -17.86
N ASN A 153 -6.78 1.90 -16.90
CA ASN A 153 -7.39 3.09 -16.34
C ASN A 153 -7.02 4.39 -17.08
N LEU A 154 -5.80 4.49 -17.58
CA LEU A 154 -5.32 5.69 -18.28
C LEU A 154 -4.26 5.33 -19.33
N GLU A 155 -4.05 6.23 -20.30
CA GLU A 155 -2.92 6.14 -21.24
C GLU A 155 -2.08 7.42 -21.25
N GLY A 156 -0.78 7.29 -21.53
CA GLY A 156 0.16 8.38 -21.85
C GLY A 156 0.57 9.32 -20.73
N TRP A 157 -0.14 9.37 -19.61
CA TRP A 157 0.16 10.29 -18.52
C TRP A 157 1.54 10.01 -17.88
N GLY A 158 2.31 11.08 -17.66
CA GLY A 158 3.65 10.97 -17.05
C GLY A 158 4.75 10.57 -18.02
N GLY A 159 4.42 10.15 -19.25
CA GLY A 159 5.36 9.77 -20.32
C GLY A 159 5.81 10.96 -21.18
N PRO A 160 6.49 10.68 -22.33
CA PRO A 160 6.88 9.37 -22.83
C PRO A 160 8.06 8.75 -22.09
N LEU A 161 8.10 7.41 -22.04
CA LEU A 161 9.23 6.69 -21.46
C LEU A 161 10.47 6.79 -22.37
N PRO A 162 11.66 7.13 -21.84
CA PRO A 162 12.91 7.13 -22.61
C PRO A 162 13.30 5.71 -23.08
N LYS A 163 14.05 5.63 -24.19
CA LYS A 163 14.51 4.33 -24.73
C LYS A 163 15.34 3.51 -23.73
N ASP A 164 16.10 4.19 -22.88
CA ASP A 164 16.92 3.53 -21.87
C ASP A 164 16.09 2.93 -20.73
N TRP A 165 14.92 3.48 -20.44
CA TRP A 165 13.98 2.88 -19.49
C TRP A 165 13.64 1.45 -19.87
N TYR A 166 13.18 1.22 -21.10
CA TYR A 166 12.82 -0.13 -21.57
C TYR A 166 13.98 -1.14 -21.43
N LYS A 167 15.21 -0.72 -21.74
CA LYS A 167 16.39 -1.59 -21.59
C LYS A 167 16.67 -1.93 -20.13
N GLN A 168 16.52 -0.94 -19.23
CA GLN A 168 16.75 -1.11 -17.80
C GLN A 168 15.69 -2.04 -17.19
N GLN A 169 14.42 -1.83 -17.51
CA GLN A 169 13.33 -2.64 -16.97
C GLN A 169 13.35 -4.09 -17.50
N GLU A 170 13.67 -4.29 -18.78
CA GLU A 170 13.88 -5.64 -19.32
C GLU A 170 15.02 -6.38 -18.58
N ALA A 171 16.14 -5.70 -18.37
CA ALA A 171 17.29 -6.29 -17.67
C ALA A 171 16.97 -6.55 -16.19
N LEU A 172 16.22 -5.66 -15.54
CA LEU A 172 15.79 -5.79 -14.15
C LEU A 172 14.85 -6.99 -13.99
N GLN A 173 13.82 -7.10 -14.83
CA GLN A 173 12.87 -8.21 -14.79
C GLN A 173 13.55 -9.58 -14.96
N LYS A 174 14.52 -9.66 -15.87
CA LYS A 174 15.30 -10.90 -16.04
C LYS A 174 16.04 -11.31 -14.76
N LYS A 175 16.59 -10.36 -14.02
CA LYS A 175 17.24 -10.62 -12.71
C LYS A 175 16.21 -11.05 -11.66
N ILE A 176 15.06 -10.36 -11.59
CA ILE A 176 13.96 -10.69 -10.68
C ILE A 176 13.50 -12.13 -10.90
N LEU A 177 13.18 -12.49 -12.15
CA LEU A 177 12.71 -13.83 -12.50
C LEU A 177 13.78 -14.91 -12.24
N ALA A 178 15.04 -14.62 -12.51
CA ALA A 178 16.15 -15.53 -12.20
C ALA A 178 16.26 -15.80 -10.70
N ARG A 179 16.19 -14.76 -9.86
CA ARG A 179 16.24 -14.91 -8.39
C ARG A 179 15.02 -15.62 -7.84
N MET A 180 13.81 -15.29 -8.32
CA MET A 180 12.58 -16.01 -7.95
C MET A 180 12.69 -17.51 -8.29
N LYS A 181 13.24 -17.85 -9.45
CA LYS A 181 13.48 -19.23 -9.85
C LYS A 181 14.49 -19.95 -8.93
N GLU A 182 15.59 -19.28 -8.56
CA GLU A 182 16.57 -19.81 -7.59
C GLU A 182 15.91 -20.14 -6.26
N MET A 183 15.00 -19.29 -5.79
CA MET A 183 14.23 -19.51 -4.56
C MET A 183 13.10 -20.53 -4.72
N GLY A 184 12.87 -21.06 -5.94
CA GLY A 184 11.76 -21.99 -6.23
C GLY A 184 10.39 -21.33 -6.21
N MET A 185 10.32 -20.02 -6.39
CA MET A 185 9.07 -19.28 -6.52
C MET A 185 8.48 -19.45 -7.93
N LYS A 186 7.17 -19.30 -8.05
CA LYS A 186 6.40 -19.34 -9.28
C LYS A 186 5.88 -17.94 -9.61
N PRO A 187 6.56 -17.13 -10.41
CA PRO A 187 6.13 -15.77 -10.71
C PRO A 187 4.81 -15.77 -11.46
N VAL A 188 3.96 -14.80 -11.14
CA VAL A 188 2.73 -14.52 -11.90
C VAL A 188 3.09 -13.43 -12.92
N LEU A 189 3.07 -13.76 -14.21
CA LEU A 189 3.35 -12.83 -15.29
C LEU A 189 2.08 -12.10 -15.74
N PRO A 190 2.19 -10.94 -16.42
CA PRO A 190 1.01 -10.26 -16.94
C PRO A 190 0.34 -11.05 -18.07
N GLY A 191 -0.97 -10.88 -18.22
CA GLY A 191 -1.79 -11.46 -19.27
C GLY A 191 -2.47 -10.40 -20.13
N TYR A 192 -2.94 -10.78 -21.32
CA TYR A 192 -3.62 -9.90 -22.25
C TYR A 192 -5.14 -10.05 -22.15
N CYS A 193 -5.84 -8.95 -21.92
CA CYS A 193 -7.31 -8.95 -21.77
C CYS A 193 -8.06 -8.09 -22.81
N GLY A 194 -7.37 -7.53 -23.81
CA GLY A 194 -8.00 -6.75 -24.87
C GLY A 194 -7.68 -5.25 -24.85
N MET A 195 -6.82 -4.78 -23.93
CA MET A 195 -6.39 -3.39 -23.92
C MET A 195 -5.72 -3.03 -25.26
N MET A 196 -6.04 -1.86 -25.82
CA MET A 196 -5.44 -1.31 -27.03
C MET A 196 -5.35 0.21 -26.91
N PRO A 197 -4.43 0.89 -27.65
CA PRO A 197 -4.48 2.34 -27.75
C PRO A 197 -5.87 2.82 -28.19
N HIS A 198 -6.34 3.94 -27.68
CA HIS A 198 -7.69 4.46 -28.01
C HIS A 198 -7.87 4.75 -29.50
N ASP A 199 -6.78 4.99 -30.24
CA ASP A 199 -6.79 5.20 -31.69
C ASP A 199 -6.70 3.91 -32.53
N ALA A 200 -6.75 2.72 -31.91
CA ALA A 200 -6.59 1.43 -32.61
C ALA A 200 -7.64 1.18 -33.71
N LYS A 201 -8.83 1.79 -33.57
CA LYS A 201 -9.84 1.75 -34.63
C LYS A 201 -9.35 2.44 -35.90
N GLN A 202 -8.79 3.61 -35.77
CA GLN A 202 -8.28 4.41 -36.90
C GLN A 202 -7.00 3.84 -37.48
N LYS A 203 -6.09 3.38 -36.61
CA LYS A 203 -4.77 2.92 -36.98
C LYS A 203 -4.75 1.50 -37.55
N LEU A 204 -5.51 0.58 -36.95
CA LEU A 204 -5.46 -0.85 -37.25
C LEU A 204 -6.78 -1.39 -37.85
N GLY A 205 -7.83 -0.56 -37.93
CA GLY A 205 -9.15 -1.01 -38.35
C GLY A 205 -9.80 -2.00 -37.37
N LEU A 206 -9.39 -2.02 -36.11
CA LEU A 206 -9.96 -2.89 -35.09
C LEU A 206 -11.32 -2.37 -34.61
N ASN A 207 -12.23 -3.28 -34.31
CA ASN A 207 -13.50 -2.93 -33.69
C ASN A 207 -13.32 -2.84 -32.17
N VAL A 208 -12.79 -1.72 -31.71
CA VAL A 208 -12.55 -1.44 -30.29
C VAL A 208 -13.66 -0.54 -29.73
N THR A 209 -13.98 -0.73 -28.47
CA THR A 209 -14.84 0.18 -27.68
C THR A 209 -14.00 1.23 -26.98
N ASP A 210 -14.48 2.48 -26.96
CA ASP A 210 -13.85 3.56 -26.20
C ASP A 210 -14.00 3.29 -24.70
N GLY A 211 -12.89 3.33 -23.96
CA GLY A 211 -12.87 3.15 -22.50
C GLY A 211 -13.43 4.36 -21.73
N GLY A 212 -13.65 5.50 -22.39
CA GLY A 212 -14.09 6.76 -21.78
C GLY A 212 -13.01 7.41 -20.94
N LEU A 213 -13.41 8.13 -19.90
CA LEU A 213 -12.50 8.83 -19.00
C LEU A 213 -12.44 8.18 -17.61
N TRP A 214 -11.25 8.15 -17.04
CA TRP A 214 -11.00 7.80 -15.65
C TRP A 214 -10.25 8.93 -14.95
N ASN A 215 -10.84 9.52 -13.92
CA ASN A 215 -10.27 10.68 -13.19
C ASN A 215 -9.77 11.84 -14.10
N GLY A 216 -10.43 12.04 -15.25
CA GLY A 216 -10.08 13.06 -16.22
C GLY A 216 -9.02 12.66 -17.24
N TYR A 217 -8.57 11.42 -17.25
CA TYR A 217 -7.66 10.85 -18.25
C TYR A 217 -8.38 9.94 -19.23
N GLN A 218 -7.93 9.95 -20.50
CA GLN A 218 -8.39 9.00 -21.51
C GLN A 218 -7.99 7.58 -21.08
N ARG A 219 -8.96 6.66 -21.07
CA ARG A 219 -8.68 5.24 -20.94
C ARG A 219 -8.21 4.66 -22.27
N PRO A 220 -7.40 3.60 -22.25
CA PRO A 220 -7.22 2.73 -23.40
C PRO A 220 -8.56 2.25 -23.97
N ALA A 221 -8.59 1.93 -25.24
CA ALA A 221 -9.72 1.24 -25.86
C ALA A 221 -9.70 -0.26 -25.53
N ASN A 222 -10.85 -0.92 -25.67
CA ASN A 222 -11.00 -2.35 -25.45
C ASN A 222 -11.34 -3.09 -26.76
N LEU A 223 -10.51 -4.04 -27.13
CA LEU A 223 -10.83 -5.07 -28.12
C LEU A 223 -11.57 -6.21 -27.42
N SER A 224 -12.83 -6.45 -27.79
CA SER A 224 -13.60 -7.52 -27.17
C SER A 224 -12.89 -8.87 -27.30
N PRO A 225 -12.81 -9.69 -26.23
CA PRO A 225 -12.28 -11.04 -26.36
C PRO A 225 -13.01 -11.93 -27.36
N THR A 226 -14.25 -11.56 -27.71
CA THR A 226 -15.07 -12.29 -28.74
C THR A 226 -14.87 -11.72 -30.15
N ASP A 227 -14.07 -10.67 -30.34
CA ASP A 227 -13.73 -10.17 -31.67
C ASP A 227 -12.84 -11.15 -32.42
N SER A 228 -13.06 -11.25 -33.73
CA SER A 228 -12.34 -12.19 -34.61
C SER A 228 -10.82 -11.98 -34.64
N ARG A 229 -10.36 -10.74 -34.39
CA ARG A 229 -8.95 -10.36 -34.36
C ARG A 229 -8.30 -10.52 -32.98
N PHE A 230 -9.10 -10.75 -31.92
CA PHE A 230 -8.58 -10.88 -30.56
C PHE A 230 -7.51 -11.96 -30.42
N ALA A 231 -7.76 -13.14 -30.98
CA ALA A 231 -6.82 -14.27 -30.91
C ALA A 231 -5.44 -13.93 -31.49
N GLU A 232 -5.43 -13.27 -32.66
CA GLU A 232 -4.18 -12.81 -33.33
C GLU A 232 -3.38 -11.85 -32.49
N ILE A 233 -4.03 -10.83 -31.90
CA ILE A 233 -3.40 -9.83 -31.07
C ILE A 233 -2.88 -10.45 -29.76
N ALA A 234 -3.68 -11.28 -29.12
CA ALA A 234 -3.29 -11.99 -27.90
C ALA A 234 -2.08 -12.93 -28.14
N ASP A 235 -2.07 -13.66 -29.25
CA ASP A 235 -0.95 -14.53 -29.60
C ASP A 235 0.34 -13.74 -29.84
N LEU A 236 0.24 -12.55 -30.43
CA LEU A 236 1.39 -11.66 -30.60
C LEU A 236 1.91 -11.15 -29.24
N TYR A 237 1.00 -10.73 -28.33
CA TYR A 237 1.38 -10.31 -26.98
C TYR A 237 2.12 -11.44 -26.24
N TYR A 238 1.54 -12.63 -26.15
CA TYR A 238 2.17 -13.75 -25.45
C TYR A 238 3.46 -14.23 -26.12
N LYS A 239 3.60 -14.06 -27.43
CA LYS A 239 4.86 -14.33 -28.15
C LYS A 239 5.96 -13.37 -27.71
N GLU A 240 5.67 -12.07 -27.61
CA GLU A 240 6.64 -11.08 -27.16
C GLU A 240 6.96 -11.25 -25.66
N LEU A 241 5.97 -11.50 -24.83
CA LEU A 241 6.15 -11.81 -23.41
C LEU A 241 7.08 -13.03 -23.23
N THR A 242 6.78 -14.13 -23.92
CA THR A 242 7.58 -15.35 -23.85
C THR A 242 9.02 -15.13 -24.34
N LYS A 243 9.19 -14.33 -25.39
CA LYS A 243 10.52 -14.01 -25.94
C LYS A 243 11.36 -13.22 -24.94
N LEU A 244 10.78 -12.27 -24.20
CA LEU A 244 11.50 -11.43 -23.24
C LEU A 244 11.73 -12.13 -21.92
N PHE A 245 10.72 -12.78 -21.37
CA PHE A 245 10.65 -13.21 -19.97
C PHE A 245 10.39 -14.69 -19.74
N GLY A 246 10.18 -15.46 -20.83
CA GLY A 246 9.87 -16.88 -20.72
C GLY A 246 8.39 -17.14 -20.46
N LYS A 247 8.08 -18.37 -20.01
CA LYS A 247 6.72 -18.83 -19.69
C LYS A 247 6.55 -18.96 -18.18
N SER A 248 5.33 -18.73 -17.72
CA SER A 248 4.86 -19.08 -16.37
C SER A 248 3.63 -19.98 -16.46
N ASP A 249 3.34 -20.71 -15.38
CA ASP A 249 2.06 -21.40 -15.22
C ASP A 249 0.94 -20.45 -14.74
N TYR A 250 1.28 -19.19 -14.36
CA TYR A 250 0.35 -18.20 -13.81
C TYR A 250 0.44 -16.90 -14.56
N TYR A 251 -0.73 -16.37 -14.99
CA TYR A 251 -0.84 -15.08 -15.66
C TYR A 251 -1.95 -14.26 -15.02
N SER A 252 -1.66 -13.00 -14.70
CA SER A 252 -2.61 -12.08 -14.07
C SER A 252 -3.19 -11.13 -15.10
N MET A 253 -4.52 -10.96 -15.06
CA MET A 253 -5.24 -9.92 -15.79
C MET A 253 -6.62 -9.74 -15.17
N ASP A 254 -7.13 -8.52 -15.26
CA ASP A 254 -8.43 -8.13 -14.72
C ASP A 254 -9.29 -7.49 -15.83
N PRO A 255 -9.91 -8.30 -16.71
CA PRO A 255 -10.74 -7.78 -17.79
C PRO A 255 -11.97 -7.05 -17.22
N PHE A 256 -12.34 -5.94 -17.84
CA PHE A 256 -13.47 -5.08 -17.44
C PHE A 256 -13.32 -4.50 -16.03
N HIS A 257 -12.08 -4.30 -15.59
CA HIS A 257 -11.77 -3.73 -14.27
C HIS A 257 -12.31 -2.31 -14.16
N GLU A 258 -13.06 -2.02 -13.09
CA GLU A 258 -13.68 -0.71 -12.83
C GLU A 258 -14.42 -0.09 -14.03
N SER A 259 -14.87 -0.92 -14.96
CA SER A 259 -15.68 -0.49 -16.08
C SER A 259 -17.17 -0.68 -15.80
N ASN A 260 -18.00 0.14 -16.44
CA ASN A 260 -19.45 -0.07 -16.42
C ASN A 260 -19.79 -1.41 -17.13
N ASP A 261 -20.88 -2.04 -16.71
CA ASP A 261 -21.43 -3.18 -17.41
C ASP A 261 -21.80 -2.80 -18.84
N ASP A 262 -21.20 -3.49 -19.82
CA ASP A 262 -21.61 -3.41 -21.20
C ASP A 262 -22.58 -4.56 -21.50
N ALA A 263 -23.85 -4.22 -21.65
CA ALA A 263 -24.89 -5.20 -21.95
C ALA A 263 -24.69 -5.92 -23.31
N ALA A 264 -23.82 -5.40 -24.17
CA ALA A 264 -23.47 -6.01 -25.45
C ALA A 264 -22.40 -7.11 -25.32
N VAL A 265 -21.73 -7.25 -24.16
CA VAL A 265 -20.66 -8.24 -23.97
C VAL A 265 -21.23 -9.59 -23.51
N ASP A 266 -20.98 -10.64 -24.31
CA ASP A 266 -21.15 -12.03 -23.85
C ASP A 266 -19.99 -12.42 -22.94
N TYR A 267 -20.16 -12.21 -21.62
CA TYR A 267 -19.13 -12.49 -20.62
C TYR A 267 -18.67 -13.95 -20.58
N ASP A 268 -19.56 -14.91 -20.90
CA ASP A 268 -19.20 -16.33 -20.95
C ASP A 268 -18.23 -16.63 -22.10
N GLN A 269 -18.56 -16.17 -23.28
CA GLN A 269 -17.69 -16.33 -24.46
C GLN A 269 -16.37 -15.53 -24.23
N ALA A 270 -16.42 -14.35 -23.64
CA ALA A 270 -15.24 -13.56 -23.31
C ALA A 270 -14.30 -14.34 -22.38
N GLY A 271 -14.80 -14.91 -21.29
CA GLY A 271 -13.99 -15.71 -20.36
C GLY A 271 -13.33 -16.91 -21.02
N GLN A 272 -14.06 -17.62 -21.90
CA GLN A 272 -13.53 -18.76 -22.66
C GLN A 272 -12.45 -18.30 -23.68
N ALA A 273 -12.66 -17.18 -24.35
CA ALA A 273 -11.70 -16.65 -25.34
C ALA A 273 -10.39 -16.22 -24.66
N LEU A 274 -10.47 -15.51 -23.53
CA LEU A 274 -9.32 -15.14 -22.71
C LEU A 274 -8.53 -16.38 -22.27
N MET A 275 -9.21 -17.37 -21.71
CA MET A 275 -8.56 -18.61 -21.28
C MET A 275 -7.94 -19.37 -22.45
N SER A 276 -8.60 -19.41 -23.61
CA SER A 276 -8.10 -20.07 -24.82
C SER A 276 -6.83 -19.40 -25.34
N ALA A 277 -6.75 -18.08 -25.35
CA ALA A 277 -5.55 -17.35 -25.74
C ALA A 277 -4.38 -17.67 -24.80
N MET A 278 -4.61 -17.66 -23.51
CA MET A 278 -3.60 -18.02 -22.50
C MET A 278 -3.11 -19.46 -22.66
N LYS A 279 -4.04 -20.40 -22.88
CA LYS A 279 -3.70 -21.84 -23.09
C LYS A 279 -2.93 -22.09 -24.39
N ARG A 280 -3.09 -21.28 -25.44
CA ARG A 280 -2.25 -21.38 -26.66
C ARG A 280 -0.80 -20.99 -26.32
N ALA A 281 -0.59 -19.99 -25.46
CA ALA A 281 0.75 -19.59 -25.03
C ALA A 281 1.39 -20.64 -24.10
N ASN A 282 0.63 -21.15 -23.14
CA ASN A 282 1.05 -22.22 -22.24
C ASN A 282 -0.15 -23.12 -21.87
N PRO A 283 -0.19 -24.40 -22.29
CA PRO A 283 -1.29 -25.32 -21.97
C PRO A 283 -1.55 -25.50 -20.46
N ASN A 284 -0.55 -25.25 -19.62
CA ASN A 284 -0.65 -25.34 -18.16
C ASN A 284 -1.08 -24.03 -17.51
N ALA A 285 -1.32 -22.97 -18.28
CA ALA A 285 -1.63 -21.64 -17.73
C ALA A 285 -2.85 -21.66 -16.82
N THR A 286 -2.75 -20.98 -15.71
CA THR A 286 -3.84 -20.64 -14.79
C THR A 286 -4.01 -19.12 -14.80
N TRP A 287 -5.22 -18.67 -15.01
CA TRP A 287 -5.58 -17.26 -14.92
C TRP A 287 -5.69 -16.84 -13.47
N VAL A 288 -4.91 -15.87 -13.04
CA VAL A 288 -4.97 -15.22 -11.72
C VAL A 288 -5.78 -13.94 -11.88
N VAL A 289 -6.84 -13.77 -11.09
CA VAL A 289 -7.75 -12.63 -11.19
C VAL A 289 -8.01 -12.03 -9.81
N GLN A 290 -8.08 -10.70 -9.72
CA GLN A 290 -8.42 -10.00 -8.49
C GLN A 290 -9.92 -10.07 -8.20
N GLY A 291 -10.29 -10.49 -7.00
CA GLY A 291 -11.66 -10.42 -6.46
C GLY A 291 -11.90 -9.03 -5.89
N TRP A 292 -12.48 -8.14 -6.70
CA TRP A 292 -12.75 -6.74 -6.35
C TRP A 292 -14.11 -6.31 -6.88
N THR A 293 -14.99 -5.85 -6.01
CA THR A 293 -16.39 -5.50 -6.35
C THR A 293 -17.11 -6.64 -7.09
N GLU A 294 -17.49 -6.49 -8.36
CA GLU A 294 -18.09 -7.55 -9.17
C GLU A 294 -17.09 -8.47 -9.86
N ASN A 295 -15.79 -8.14 -9.83
CA ASN A 295 -14.78 -8.94 -10.53
C ASN A 295 -14.35 -10.16 -9.68
N PRO A 296 -14.09 -11.34 -10.28
CA PRO A 296 -14.46 -11.71 -11.62
C PRO A 296 -15.99 -11.91 -11.75
N ARG A 297 -16.58 -11.43 -12.84
CA ARG A 297 -18.03 -11.57 -13.06
C ARG A 297 -18.44 -13.04 -13.07
N PRO A 298 -19.49 -13.45 -12.32
CA PRO A 298 -19.90 -14.86 -12.26
C PRO A 298 -20.17 -15.49 -13.62
N GLN A 299 -20.75 -14.73 -14.55
CA GLN A 299 -21.02 -15.18 -15.91
C GLN A 299 -19.74 -15.50 -16.69
N MET A 300 -18.66 -14.73 -16.49
CA MET A 300 -17.39 -14.92 -17.20
C MET A 300 -16.68 -16.21 -16.77
N ILE A 301 -16.83 -16.61 -15.52
CA ILE A 301 -16.06 -17.73 -14.96
C ILE A 301 -16.84 -19.05 -14.90
N LYS A 302 -18.18 -19.03 -15.10
CA LYS A 302 -19.06 -20.20 -14.87
C LYS A 302 -18.65 -21.46 -15.64
N ASN A 303 -18.20 -21.30 -16.89
CA ASN A 303 -17.84 -22.41 -17.79
C ASN A 303 -16.36 -22.72 -17.88
N LEU A 304 -15.49 -21.96 -17.18
CA LEU A 304 -14.07 -22.30 -17.04
C LEU A 304 -13.90 -23.62 -16.27
N LYS A 305 -12.86 -24.39 -16.59
CA LYS A 305 -12.57 -25.67 -15.93
C LYS A 305 -11.97 -25.43 -14.53
N VAL A 306 -12.12 -26.43 -13.66
CA VAL A 306 -11.39 -26.44 -12.38
C VAL A 306 -9.89 -26.43 -12.67
N GLY A 307 -9.17 -25.50 -12.04
CA GLY A 307 -7.73 -25.31 -12.25
C GLY A 307 -7.37 -24.24 -13.30
N ASP A 308 -8.31 -23.79 -14.14
CA ASP A 308 -8.06 -22.71 -15.09
C ASP A 308 -8.01 -21.34 -14.41
N LEU A 309 -8.69 -21.18 -13.27
CA LEU A 309 -8.82 -19.91 -12.56
C LEU A 309 -8.35 -20.02 -11.12
N LEU A 310 -7.65 -18.99 -10.68
CA LEU A 310 -7.27 -18.71 -9.29
C LEU A 310 -7.71 -17.30 -8.94
N VAL A 311 -8.63 -17.15 -7.99
CA VAL A 311 -9.14 -15.85 -7.56
C VAL A 311 -8.37 -15.38 -6.32
N LEU A 312 -7.87 -14.15 -6.35
CA LEU A 312 -7.38 -13.45 -5.17
C LEU A 312 -8.57 -12.78 -4.49
N ASP A 313 -9.03 -13.29 -3.35
CA ASP A 313 -10.03 -12.56 -2.54
C ASP A 313 -9.31 -11.40 -1.87
N LEU A 314 -9.31 -10.26 -2.58
CA LEU A 314 -8.32 -9.20 -2.45
C LEU A 314 -8.29 -8.52 -1.08
N PHE A 315 -9.45 -8.45 -0.40
CA PHE A 315 -9.64 -7.73 0.85
C PHE A 315 -10.34 -8.62 1.89
N SER A 316 -9.84 -9.84 2.07
CA SER A 316 -10.46 -10.87 2.90
C SER A 316 -10.55 -10.49 4.39
N GLU A 317 -9.64 -9.66 4.88
CA GLU A 317 -9.65 -9.19 6.28
C GLU A 317 -10.75 -8.15 6.55
N CYS A 318 -11.32 -7.52 5.50
CA CYS A 318 -12.32 -6.46 5.66
C CYS A 318 -13.61 -6.73 4.87
N ARG A 319 -13.50 -7.14 3.63
CA ARG A 319 -14.60 -7.33 2.69
C ARG A 319 -14.54 -8.70 2.00
N PRO A 320 -14.58 -9.79 2.78
CA PRO A 320 -14.45 -11.13 2.23
C PRO A 320 -15.57 -11.43 1.23
N MET A 321 -15.21 -12.00 0.08
CA MET A 321 -16.15 -12.42 -0.96
C MET A 321 -16.34 -13.95 -0.98
N PHE A 322 -15.55 -14.68 -0.21
CA PHE A 322 -15.59 -16.14 -0.14
C PHE A 322 -16.82 -16.71 0.60
N GLY A 323 -17.69 -15.88 1.13
CA GLY A 323 -18.91 -16.31 1.82
C GLY A 323 -19.02 -15.85 3.28
N GLY A 324 -18.15 -14.98 3.74
CA GLY A 324 -18.25 -14.28 5.02
C GLY A 324 -19.24 -13.09 4.95
N PRO A 325 -19.53 -12.45 6.08
CA PRO A 325 -20.30 -11.22 6.08
C PRO A 325 -19.52 -10.13 5.33
N SER A 326 -20.10 -9.61 4.25
CA SER A 326 -19.46 -8.64 3.39
C SER A 326 -20.47 -7.66 2.80
N ILE A 327 -20.05 -6.40 2.61
CA ILE A 327 -20.81 -5.42 1.83
C ILE A 327 -20.75 -5.71 0.32
N TRP A 328 -19.76 -6.46 -0.14
CA TRP A 328 -19.64 -6.98 -1.50
C TRP A 328 -20.33 -8.34 -1.59
N LYS A 329 -21.63 -8.35 -1.45
CA LYS A 329 -22.44 -9.56 -1.44
C LYS A 329 -22.17 -10.42 -2.66
N ARG A 330 -21.40 -11.50 -2.48
CA ARG A 330 -21.19 -12.51 -3.49
C ARG A 330 -21.77 -13.84 -3.04
N GLU A 331 -22.95 -14.14 -3.53
CA GLU A 331 -23.62 -15.42 -3.26
C GLU A 331 -22.81 -16.59 -3.83
N GLY A 332 -22.60 -17.63 -3.01
CA GLY A 332 -21.85 -18.82 -3.43
C GLY A 332 -20.34 -18.64 -3.59
N GLY A 333 -19.77 -17.49 -3.18
CA GLY A 333 -18.34 -17.21 -3.29
C GLY A 333 -17.81 -17.36 -4.71
N TYR A 334 -16.79 -18.19 -4.90
CA TYR A 334 -16.18 -18.42 -6.21
C TYR A 334 -16.59 -19.78 -6.84
N GLY A 335 -17.61 -20.44 -6.27
CA GLY A 335 -18.14 -21.72 -6.76
C GLY A 335 -17.05 -22.80 -6.76
N LYS A 336 -16.82 -23.45 -7.92
CA LYS A 336 -15.82 -24.51 -8.11
C LYS A 336 -14.37 -24.03 -8.23
N HIS A 337 -14.14 -22.71 -8.32
CA HIS A 337 -12.83 -22.15 -8.63
C HIS A 337 -11.95 -22.01 -7.39
N GLN A 338 -10.66 -22.18 -7.59
CA GLN A 338 -9.66 -22.01 -6.56
C GLN A 338 -9.52 -20.53 -6.17
N TRP A 339 -9.22 -20.26 -4.91
CA TRP A 339 -9.03 -18.90 -4.42
C TRP A 339 -7.99 -18.82 -3.31
N LEU A 340 -7.49 -17.61 -3.07
CA LEU A 340 -6.58 -17.26 -1.99
C LEU A 340 -7.23 -16.25 -1.03
N PHE A 341 -6.98 -16.42 0.26
CA PHE A 341 -7.27 -15.43 1.27
C PHE A 341 -6.20 -14.35 1.23
N CYS A 342 -6.53 -13.12 0.82
CA CYS A 342 -5.56 -12.05 0.67
C CYS A 342 -5.83 -10.89 1.63
N MET A 343 -4.75 -10.31 2.18
CA MET A 343 -4.78 -9.13 3.02
C MET A 343 -4.35 -7.92 2.20
N LEU A 344 -5.22 -6.93 2.09
CA LEU A 344 -4.94 -5.67 1.39
C LEU A 344 -4.25 -4.65 2.29
N GLU A 345 -4.68 -4.51 3.52
CA GLU A 345 -4.14 -3.70 4.61
C GLU A 345 -4.09 -2.20 4.32
N ASN A 346 -3.41 -1.77 3.23
CA ASN A 346 -3.28 -0.37 2.91
C ASN A 346 -3.55 -0.05 1.44
N PHE A 347 -3.95 1.21 1.22
CA PHE A 347 -4.21 1.82 -0.07
C PHE A 347 -3.20 2.95 -0.30
N GLY A 348 -2.72 3.12 -1.53
CA GLY A 348 -1.82 4.22 -1.90
C GLY A 348 -0.46 4.20 -1.21
N ALA A 349 -0.08 3.11 -0.55
CA ALA A 349 1.07 3.06 0.35
C ALA A 349 1.03 4.18 1.42
N ASN A 350 -0.14 4.43 1.97
CA ASN A 350 -0.39 5.46 2.99
C ASN A 350 0.54 5.28 4.19
N VAL A 351 1.07 6.38 4.70
CA VAL A 351 1.84 6.37 5.94
C VAL A 351 0.91 6.59 7.13
N GLY A 352 0.90 5.66 8.08
CA GLY A 352 0.08 5.71 9.29
C GLY A 352 -0.08 4.35 9.94
N LEU A 353 -0.31 4.34 11.25
CA LEU A 353 -0.64 3.10 11.96
C LEU A 353 -2.06 2.66 11.58
N HIS A 354 -2.21 1.40 11.21
CA HIS A 354 -3.51 0.81 10.87
C HIS A 354 -3.46 -0.71 10.99
N GLY A 355 -4.61 -1.32 11.21
CA GLY A 355 -4.78 -2.75 11.10
C GLY A 355 -6.16 -3.23 11.52
N ARG A 356 -6.43 -4.50 11.24
CA ARG A 356 -7.69 -5.18 11.51
C ARG A 356 -7.43 -6.52 12.19
N MET A 357 -6.66 -6.52 13.29
CA MET A 357 -6.16 -7.76 13.90
C MET A 357 -7.28 -8.76 14.23
N ASP A 358 -8.35 -8.33 14.91
CA ASP A 358 -9.46 -9.23 15.25
C ASP A 358 -10.19 -9.71 13.99
N GLN A 359 -10.37 -8.86 12.99
CA GLN A 359 -11.03 -9.24 11.75
C GLN A 359 -10.16 -10.21 10.94
N LEU A 360 -8.86 -9.95 10.86
CA LEU A 360 -7.91 -10.84 10.21
C LEU A 360 -7.93 -12.23 10.84
N LEU A 361 -7.80 -12.32 12.16
CA LEU A 361 -7.87 -13.59 12.91
C LEU A 361 -9.19 -14.32 12.67
N ASN A 362 -10.32 -13.61 12.84
CA ASN A 362 -11.66 -14.18 12.70
C ASN A 362 -11.93 -14.70 11.29
N ASN A 363 -11.62 -13.88 10.26
CA ASN A 363 -11.89 -14.24 8.86
C ASN A 363 -10.94 -15.34 8.37
N PHE A 364 -9.66 -15.30 8.79
CA PHE A 364 -8.71 -16.36 8.46
C PHE A 364 -9.11 -17.72 9.09
N TYR A 365 -9.50 -17.73 10.36
CA TYR A 365 -9.97 -18.96 11.00
C TYR A 365 -11.29 -19.46 10.42
N LEU A 366 -12.17 -18.56 9.98
CA LEU A 366 -13.37 -18.90 9.23
C LEU A 366 -13.00 -19.56 7.89
N ALA A 367 -12.16 -18.93 7.09
CA ALA A 367 -11.73 -19.39 5.78
C ALA A 367 -11.01 -20.75 5.82
N THR A 368 -10.23 -21.00 6.87
CA THR A 368 -9.47 -22.25 7.03
C THR A 368 -10.21 -23.36 7.79
N GLY A 369 -11.47 -23.12 8.20
CA GLY A 369 -12.26 -24.09 8.98
C GLY A 369 -11.78 -24.29 10.41
N LYS A 370 -10.84 -23.48 10.89
CA LYS A 370 -10.35 -23.55 12.28
C LYS A 370 -11.33 -22.97 13.28
N LYS A 371 -12.37 -22.24 12.87
CA LYS A 371 -13.45 -21.76 13.74
C LYS A 371 -14.47 -22.88 13.96
N GLN A 372 -14.77 -23.22 15.23
CA GLN A 372 -15.68 -24.33 15.59
C GLN A 372 -17.18 -24.07 15.30
N GLU A 373 -17.55 -22.87 14.86
CA GLU A 373 -18.90 -22.60 14.43
C GLU A 373 -19.20 -23.46 13.20
N LYS A 374 -20.19 -24.36 13.33
CA LYS A 374 -20.79 -25.06 12.21
C LYS A 374 -21.33 -24.02 11.24
N LEU A 375 -20.48 -23.57 10.30
CA LEU A 375 -21.00 -22.96 9.09
C LEU A 375 -21.96 -24.00 8.49
N GLN A 376 -23.23 -23.60 8.30
CA GLN A 376 -24.14 -24.40 7.50
C GLN A 376 -23.49 -24.49 6.11
N THR A 377 -22.81 -25.62 5.86
CA THR A 377 -21.85 -25.84 4.81
C THR A 377 -22.52 -26.12 3.47
N SER A 378 -23.31 -25.17 2.98
CA SER A 378 -23.56 -25.05 1.55
C SER A 378 -22.44 -24.26 0.82
N ASN A 379 -21.38 -23.81 1.54
CA ASN A 379 -20.34 -22.97 0.98
C ASN A 379 -19.22 -23.84 0.36
N PHE A 380 -19.38 -24.19 -0.91
CA PHE A 380 -18.35 -24.80 -1.76
C PHE A 380 -17.03 -24.02 -1.76
N SER A 381 -17.05 -22.72 -1.48
CA SER A 381 -15.86 -21.86 -1.53
C SER A 381 -14.78 -22.22 -0.52
N LEU A 382 -15.12 -22.73 0.68
CA LEU A 382 -14.13 -23.13 1.67
C LEU A 382 -13.32 -24.36 1.25
N LEU A 383 -13.91 -25.25 0.44
CA LEU A 383 -13.22 -26.44 -0.08
C LEU A 383 -12.21 -26.10 -1.19
N THR A 384 -12.32 -24.93 -1.79
CA THR A 384 -11.47 -24.49 -2.90
C THR A 384 -10.37 -23.49 -2.50
N LEU A 385 -10.25 -23.17 -1.20
CA LEU A 385 -9.12 -22.39 -0.67
C LEU A 385 -7.81 -23.13 -0.94
N LYS A 386 -6.84 -22.46 -1.59
CA LYS A 386 -5.54 -23.05 -1.98
C LYS A 386 -4.36 -22.33 -1.34
N GLY A 387 -4.58 -21.17 -0.76
CA GLY A 387 -3.50 -20.40 -0.20
C GLY A 387 -3.93 -19.07 0.38
N TRP A 388 -2.95 -18.21 0.54
CA TRP A 388 -3.12 -16.88 1.08
C TRP A 388 -2.18 -15.89 0.36
N GLY A 389 -2.33 -14.59 0.61
CA GLY A 389 -1.43 -13.61 0.01
C GLY A 389 -1.53 -12.24 0.63
N PHE A 390 -0.62 -11.38 0.18
CA PHE A 390 -0.64 -9.95 0.38
C PHE A 390 -1.03 -9.27 -0.93
N THR A 391 -1.94 -8.31 -0.84
CA THR A 391 -2.45 -7.55 -1.99
C THR A 391 -2.50 -6.06 -1.71
N MET A 392 -1.59 -5.60 -0.85
CA MET A 392 -1.44 -4.20 -0.48
C MET A 392 -1.12 -3.33 -1.70
N GLU A 393 -1.61 -2.10 -1.72
CA GLU A 393 -1.23 -1.12 -2.74
C GLU A 393 0.16 -0.53 -2.51
N GLY A 394 0.75 -0.73 -1.33
CA GLY A 394 2.12 -0.37 -1.05
C GLY A 394 2.72 -1.12 0.13
N SER A 395 4.01 -1.41 0.05
CA SER A 395 4.80 -2.09 1.07
C SER A 395 5.46 -1.10 2.05
N GLU A 396 6.23 -1.63 3.00
CA GLU A 396 7.11 -0.89 3.91
C GLU A 396 6.40 -0.10 5.02
N ASN A 397 5.16 -0.42 5.35
CA ASN A 397 4.44 0.12 6.50
C ASN A 397 3.73 -0.98 7.29
N ASN A 398 3.34 -0.70 8.54
CA ASN A 398 2.61 -1.61 9.42
C ASN A 398 3.17 -3.06 9.46
N PRO A 399 4.48 -3.26 9.67
CA PRO A 399 5.10 -4.60 9.61
C PRO A 399 4.44 -5.62 10.54
N VAL A 400 3.80 -5.18 11.61
CA VAL A 400 3.07 -6.02 12.56
C VAL A 400 1.93 -6.80 11.90
N MET A 401 1.21 -6.20 10.94
CA MET A 401 0.09 -6.84 10.25
C MET A 401 0.58 -7.91 9.27
N PHE A 402 1.64 -7.60 8.53
CA PHE A 402 2.25 -8.55 7.60
C PHE A 402 2.89 -9.73 8.32
N GLU A 403 3.50 -9.47 9.48
CA GLU A 403 4.05 -10.53 10.33
C GLU A 403 2.94 -11.44 10.87
N LEU A 404 1.85 -10.89 11.40
CA LEU A 404 0.70 -11.66 11.86
C LEU A 404 0.17 -12.56 10.76
N MET A 405 -0.15 -12.00 9.59
CA MET A 405 -0.73 -12.76 8.49
C MET A 405 0.20 -13.84 7.95
N SER A 406 1.51 -13.57 7.81
CA SER A 406 2.48 -14.56 7.30
C SER A 406 2.69 -15.73 8.24
N GLU A 407 2.45 -15.54 9.53
CA GLU A 407 2.67 -16.54 10.58
C GLU A 407 1.45 -17.45 10.80
N LEU A 408 0.22 -16.92 10.68
CA LEU A 408 -1.03 -17.64 10.92
C LEU A 408 -1.13 -18.99 10.17
N PRO A 409 -0.72 -19.12 8.90
CA PRO A 409 -0.79 -20.39 8.16
C PRO A 409 0.06 -21.52 8.75
N TRP A 410 1.13 -21.18 9.47
CA TRP A 410 2.10 -22.12 10.03
C TRP A 410 1.81 -22.51 11.49
N ARG A 411 0.88 -21.82 12.15
CA ARG A 411 0.47 -22.16 13.51
C ARG A 411 -0.48 -23.35 13.51
N ALA A 412 -0.14 -24.38 14.29
CA ALA A 412 -1.00 -25.55 14.45
C ALA A 412 -2.30 -25.20 15.18
N GLU A 413 -2.19 -24.34 16.20
CA GLU A 413 -3.30 -23.91 17.03
C GLU A 413 -3.64 -22.44 16.81
N LYS A 414 -4.87 -22.07 17.21
CA LYS A 414 -5.29 -20.67 17.22
C LYS A 414 -4.46 -19.88 18.21
N THR A 415 -4.17 -18.64 17.88
CA THR A 415 -3.60 -17.67 18.82
C THR A 415 -4.64 -16.59 19.12
N THR A 416 -4.54 -16.01 20.31
CA THR A 416 -5.25 -14.77 20.63
C THR A 416 -4.40 -13.57 20.19
N LYS A 417 -5.01 -12.44 20.02
CA LYS A 417 -4.31 -11.18 19.72
C LYS A 417 -3.32 -10.84 20.84
N GLU A 418 -3.74 -10.99 22.09
CA GLU A 418 -2.97 -10.67 23.28
C GLU A 418 -1.72 -11.54 23.42
N ASP A 419 -1.84 -12.85 23.18
CA ASP A 419 -0.70 -13.77 23.26
C ASP A 419 0.27 -13.52 22.10
N TRP A 420 -0.26 -13.33 20.89
CA TRP A 420 0.57 -13.06 19.73
C TRP A 420 1.35 -11.75 19.86
N VAL A 421 0.75 -10.67 20.40
CA VAL A 421 1.41 -9.39 20.65
C VAL A 421 2.63 -9.54 21.57
N LYS A 422 2.53 -10.36 22.62
CA LYS A 422 3.69 -10.63 23.51
C LYS A 422 4.84 -11.34 22.78
N GLU A 423 4.49 -12.33 21.95
CA GLU A 423 5.48 -13.04 21.12
C GLU A 423 6.11 -12.08 20.09
N TYR A 424 5.31 -11.23 19.48
CA TYR A 424 5.78 -10.20 18.55
C TYR A 424 6.75 -9.21 19.20
N CYS A 425 6.45 -8.73 20.41
CA CYS A 425 7.34 -7.83 21.16
C CYS A 425 8.70 -8.49 21.44
N PHE A 426 8.70 -9.76 21.87
CA PHE A 426 9.94 -10.49 22.05
C PHE A 426 10.73 -10.64 20.75
N ALA A 427 10.07 -11.07 19.66
CA ALA A 427 10.72 -11.21 18.36
C ALA A 427 11.31 -9.87 17.88
N ARG A 428 10.56 -8.79 18.02
CA ARG A 428 10.89 -7.47 17.48
C ARG A 428 12.02 -6.76 18.22
N TYR A 429 12.07 -6.91 19.54
CA TYR A 429 13.02 -6.17 20.40
C TYR A 429 14.05 -7.05 21.11
N GLY A 430 13.93 -8.35 21.01
CA GLY A 430 14.85 -9.34 21.60
C GLY A 430 14.67 -9.58 23.09
N VAL A 431 13.69 -8.97 23.74
CA VAL A 431 13.42 -9.07 25.16
C VAL A 431 11.93 -8.97 25.48
N HIS A 432 11.51 -9.52 26.60
CA HIS A 432 10.22 -9.22 27.20
C HIS A 432 10.32 -7.95 28.04
N ASP A 433 9.50 -6.97 27.73
CA ASP A 433 9.41 -5.70 28.46
C ASP A 433 7.94 -5.32 28.67
N ALA A 434 7.50 -5.35 29.92
CA ALA A 434 6.10 -5.13 30.27
C ALA A 434 5.57 -3.75 29.83
N THR A 435 6.44 -2.72 29.76
CA THR A 435 6.06 -1.37 29.32
C THR A 435 5.77 -1.37 27.81
N ILE A 436 6.65 -2.00 27.03
CA ILE A 436 6.47 -2.14 25.58
C ILE A 436 5.25 -3.02 25.27
N GLU A 437 5.11 -4.17 25.95
CA GLU A 437 3.97 -5.07 25.78
C GLU A 437 2.65 -4.36 26.10
N LYS A 438 2.61 -3.51 27.14
CA LYS A 438 1.45 -2.69 27.46
C LYS A 438 1.12 -1.67 26.36
N ALA A 439 2.14 -1.00 25.82
CA ALA A 439 1.94 -0.05 24.72
C ALA A 439 1.39 -0.76 23.46
N TRP A 440 1.96 -1.90 23.07
CA TRP A 440 1.45 -2.68 21.96
C TRP A 440 0.04 -3.23 22.20
N THR A 441 -0.30 -3.59 23.44
CA THR A 441 -1.66 -4.02 23.79
C THR A 441 -2.66 -2.89 23.56
N LEU A 442 -2.34 -1.65 23.96
CA LEU A 442 -3.19 -0.48 23.67
C LEU A 442 -3.36 -0.30 22.15
N LEU A 443 -2.28 -0.32 21.38
CA LEU A 443 -2.33 -0.18 19.93
C LEU A 443 -3.14 -1.31 19.27
N ALA A 444 -2.96 -2.56 19.71
CA ALA A 444 -3.66 -3.71 19.17
C ALA A 444 -5.16 -3.73 19.52
N GLN A 445 -5.56 -3.08 20.60
CA GLN A 445 -6.97 -2.92 20.98
C GLN A 445 -7.66 -1.71 20.35
N SER A 446 -6.90 -0.75 19.84
CA SER A 446 -7.41 0.50 19.27
C SER A 446 -7.08 0.63 17.78
N ILE A 447 -5.96 1.26 17.42
CA ILE A 447 -5.64 1.63 16.02
C ILE A 447 -5.39 0.42 15.11
N TYR A 448 -4.83 -0.69 15.65
CA TYR A 448 -4.66 -1.94 14.91
C TYR A 448 -5.90 -2.86 14.97
N ASN A 449 -7.04 -2.31 15.39
CA ASN A 449 -8.29 -3.07 15.50
C ASN A 449 -9.47 -2.35 14.85
N CYS A 450 -9.30 -1.90 13.62
CA CYS A 450 -10.38 -1.29 12.85
C CYS A 450 -11.58 -2.24 12.77
N PRO A 451 -12.79 -1.81 13.19
CA PRO A 451 -13.92 -2.71 13.36
C PRO A 451 -14.56 -3.15 12.05
N MET A 452 -15.29 -4.27 12.10
CA MET A 452 -16.12 -4.75 11.00
C MET A 452 -17.13 -3.66 10.59
N GLY A 453 -17.36 -3.52 9.28
CA GLY A 453 -18.31 -2.53 8.74
C GLY A 453 -17.74 -1.11 8.62
N ASN A 454 -16.59 -0.82 9.22
CA ASN A 454 -15.89 0.43 8.96
C ASN A 454 -15.18 0.35 7.59
N ASN A 455 -15.50 1.28 6.69
CA ASN A 455 -14.97 1.31 5.32
C ASN A 455 -13.64 2.07 5.21
N GLN A 456 -12.92 2.24 6.31
CA GLN A 456 -11.59 2.85 6.30
C GLN A 456 -10.67 2.12 5.30
N GLN A 457 -10.03 2.88 4.42
CA GLN A 457 -9.10 2.37 3.42
C GLN A 457 -7.66 2.65 3.85
N GLY A 458 -7.11 1.73 4.64
CA GLY A 458 -5.77 1.88 5.21
C GLY A 458 -5.73 2.85 6.41
N PRO A 459 -4.56 3.44 6.73
CA PRO A 459 -4.38 4.36 7.84
C PRO A 459 -5.36 5.52 7.83
N HIS A 460 -5.75 5.99 9.02
CA HIS A 460 -6.48 7.24 9.15
C HIS A 460 -5.57 8.40 8.72
N GLU A 461 -6.04 9.19 7.77
CA GLU A 461 -5.22 10.23 7.15
C GLU A 461 -4.86 11.35 8.12
N SER A 462 -3.57 11.73 8.14
CA SER A 462 -3.09 12.86 8.92
C SER A 462 -3.68 14.16 8.42
N ILE A 463 -4.20 14.98 9.34
CA ILE A 463 -4.69 16.32 9.02
C ILE A 463 -3.62 17.20 8.35
N PHE A 464 -2.35 16.96 8.67
CA PHE A 464 -1.23 17.72 8.11
C PHE A 464 -1.12 17.58 6.59
N CYS A 465 -1.53 16.44 6.03
CA CYS A 465 -1.44 16.14 4.59
C CYS A 465 -2.60 16.70 3.77
N GLY A 466 -3.70 17.14 4.41
CA GLY A 466 -4.89 17.60 3.69
C GLY A 466 -4.76 18.99 3.07
N ARG A 467 -5.57 19.25 2.03
CA ARG A 467 -5.86 20.65 1.63
C ARG A 467 -6.72 21.30 2.70
N PRO A 468 -6.28 22.44 3.27
CA PRO A 468 -7.02 23.13 4.32
C PRO A 468 -8.40 23.60 3.87
N SER A 469 -9.39 23.54 4.76
CA SER A 469 -10.70 24.20 4.66
C SER A 469 -11.30 24.29 6.06
N LEU A 470 -12.38 25.04 6.26
CA LEU A 470 -13.03 25.14 7.59
C LEU A 470 -13.61 23.81 8.08
N ASN A 471 -13.88 22.88 7.17
CA ASN A 471 -14.52 21.61 7.47
C ASN A 471 -13.73 20.42 6.88
N ASN A 472 -12.42 20.58 6.67
CA ASN A 472 -11.65 19.48 6.11
C ASN A 472 -11.16 18.52 7.20
N PHE A 473 -11.41 17.25 6.97
CA PHE A 473 -11.02 16.17 7.84
C PHE A 473 -10.28 15.04 7.09
N GLN A 474 -10.02 15.25 5.80
CA GLN A 474 -9.46 14.24 4.88
C GLN A 474 -8.33 14.84 4.05
N ALA A 475 -7.30 14.05 3.75
CA ALA A 475 -6.30 14.38 2.75
C ALA A 475 -6.80 14.00 1.35
N SER A 476 -7.29 12.79 1.19
CA SER A 476 -7.92 12.29 -0.04
C SER A 476 -9.44 12.18 0.10
N SER A 477 -10.15 11.93 -1.01
CA SER A 477 -11.60 11.73 -1.01
C SER A 477 -12.02 10.34 -0.52
N TRP A 478 -11.10 9.44 -0.26
CA TRP A 478 -11.39 8.03 0.06
C TRP A 478 -11.32 7.70 1.56
N SER A 479 -10.74 8.57 2.37
CA SER A 479 -10.64 8.39 3.80
C SER A 479 -11.93 8.76 4.55
N LYS A 480 -12.00 8.38 5.81
CA LYS A 480 -13.09 8.76 6.73
C LYS A 480 -12.67 9.97 7.58
N MET A 481 -13.67 10.81 7.90
CA MET A 481 -13.46 12.04 8.68
C MET A 481 -13.16 11.75 10.15
N HIS A 482 -13.61 10.64 10.69
CA HIS A 482 -13.53 10.34 12.12
C HIS A 482 -12.67 9.11 12.37
N ASN A 483 -11.84 9.21 13.40
CA ASN A 483 -11.08 8.08 13.88
C ASN A 483 -12.06 6.97 14.35
N TYR A 484 -11.73 5.71 14.03
CA TYR A 484 -12.44 4.54 14.56
C TYR A 484 -11.92 4.10 15.93
N TYR A 485 -10.89 4.77 16.44
CA TYR A 485 -10.22 4.53 17.72
C TYR A 485 -10.17 5.83 18.55
N ASP A 486 -9.89 5.71 19.85
CA ASP A 486 -9.63 6.87 20.69
C ASP A 486 -8.16 7.34 20.50
N PRO A 487 -7.91 8.58 20.04
CA PRO A 487 -6.57 9.15 19.94
C PRO A 487 -5.79 9.20 21.26
N GLU A 488 -6.44 9.07 22.40
CA GLU A 488 -5.78 8.98 23.70
C GLU A 488 -4.98 7.68 23.83
N ASP A 489 -5.44 6.56 23.24
CA ASP A 489 -4.73 5.28 23.27
C ASP A 489 -3.39 5.39 22.54
N THR A 490 -3.34 6.05 21.37
CA THR A 490 -2.09 6.28 20.64
C THR A 490 -1.16 7.21 21.41
N ARG A 491 -1.69 8.24 22.06
CA ARG A 491 -0.89 9.14 22.91
C ARG A 491 -0.29 8.39 24.11
N GLN A 492 -1.06 7.55 24.78
CA GLN A 492 -0.58 6.75 25.91
C GLN A 492 0.47 5.72 25.47
N ALA A 493 0.27 5.07 24.33
CA ALA A 493 1.25 4.15 23.76
C ALA A 493 2.57 4.88 23.46
N ALA A 494 2.52 6.07 22.87
CA ALA A 494 3.72 6.87 22.58
C ALA A 494 4.46 7.26 23.88
N ILE A 495 3.75 7.65 24.92
CA ILE A 495 4.34 7.97 26.23
C ILE A 495 5.04 6.73 26.83
N LEU A 496 4.38 5.56 26.80
CA LEU A 496 4.96 4.31 27.30
C LEU A 496 6.23 3.94 26.52
N PHE A 497 6.18 4.00 25.18
CA PHE A 497 7.37 3.76 24.36
C PHE A 497 8.50 4.73 24.71
N ALA A 498 8.24 6.03 24.70
CA ALA A 498 9.27 7.04 24.99
C ALA A 498 9.85 6.92 26.41
N SER A 499 9.09 6.41 27.38
CA SER A 499 9.54 6.26 28.77
C SER A 499 10.71 5.29 28.96
N VAL A 500 10.83 4.30 28.07
CA VAL A 500 11.91 3.29 28.10
C VAL A 500 12.94 3.48 26.99
N ALA A 501 12.83 4.57 26.19
CA ALA A 501 13.58 4.73 24.95
C ALA A 501 15.11 4.72 25.12
N ASP A 502 15.64 5.27 26.22
CA ASP A 502 17.09 5.24 26.46
C ASP A 502 17.66 3.81 26.59
N LYS A 503 16.86 2.88 27.10
CA LYS A 503 17.24 1.45 27.19
C LYS A 503 17.42 0.80 25.82
N TYR A 504 16.72 1.30 24.79
CA TYR A 504 16.65 0.70 23.46
C TYR A 504 17.38 1.53 22.40
N ARG A 505 18.19 2.53 22.78
CA ARG A 505 19.02 3.27 21.83
C ARG A 505 19.87 2.33 20.98
N GLY A 506 19.83 2.52 19.64
CA GLY A 506 20.54 1.67 18.68
C GLY A 506 19.80 0.37 18.31
N ASN A 507 18.65 0.06 18.92
CA ASN A 507 17.78 -0.99 18.42
C ASN A 507 16.95 -0.46 17.27
N ASN A 508 17.29 -0.83 16.04
CA ASN A 508 16.70 -0.30 14.82
C ASN A 508 15.17 -0.50 14.77
N ASN A 509 14.67 -1.69 15.13
CA ASN A 509 13.24 -1.96 15.14
C ASN A 509 12.51 -1.09 16.17
N TYR A 510 13.10 -0.93 17.35
CA TYR A 510 12.51 -0.07 18.38
C TYR A 510 12.45 1.39 17.96
N GLU A 511 13.55 1.93 17.43
CA GLU A 511 13.60 3.33 16.99
C GLU A 511 12.66 3.61 15.81
N TYR A 512 12.48 2.64 14.90
CA TYR A 512 11.47 2.73 13.84
C TYR A 512 10.06 2.84 14.44
N ASP A 513 9.68 1.91 15.32
CA ASP A 513 8.35 1.88 15.92
C ASP A 513 8.12 3.10 16.83
N LEU A 514 9.13 3.55 17.57
CA LEU A 514 9.05 4.76 18.39
C LEU A 514 8.71 5.99 17.54
N VAL A 515 9.40 6.17 16.41
CA VAL A 515 9.15 7.29 15.50
C VAL A 515 7.76 7.19 14.90
N ASP A 516 7.33 6.01 14.45
CA ASP A 516 6.03 5.82 13.81
C ASP A 516 4.86 5.99 14.79
N ILE A 517 5.00 5.49 16.02
CA ILE A 517 4.00 5.68 17.08
C ILE A 517 3.91 7.16 17.49
N CYS A 518 5.04 7.84 17.68
CA CYS A 518 5.06 9.26 18.00
C CYS A 518 4.52 10.12 16.87
N ARG A 519 4.78 9.75 15.60
CA ARG A 519 4.19 10.37 14.41
C ARG A 519 2.67 10.30 14.47
N GLN A 520 2.11 9.12 14.76
CA GLN A 520 0.66 8.96 14.86
C GLN A 520 0.07 9.81 15.99
N ALA A 521 0.67 9.76 17.16
CA ALA A 521 0.22 10.54 18.31
C ALA A 521 0.24 12.06 18.04
N LEU A 522 1.28 12.55 17.34
CA LEU A 522 1.37 13.98 16.99
C LEU A 522 0.34 14.36 15.93
N ALA A 523 0.09 13.50 14.93
CA ALA A 523 -0.95 13.73 13.91
C ALA A 523 -2.36 13.77 14.54
N ASP A 524 -2.65 12.87 15.48
CA ASP A 524 -3.91 12.83 16.21
C ASP A 524 -4.11 14.11 17.06
N GLN A 525 -3.07 14.58 17.76
CA GLN A 525 -3.11 15.85 18.47
C GLN A 525 -3.20 17.04 17.51
N GLY A 526 -2.59 16.96 16.34
CA GLY A 526 -2.73 17.94 15.27
C GLY A 526 -4.17 18.15 14.85
N ARG A 527 -4.95 17.08 14.74
CA ARG A 527 -6.38 17.15 14.45
C ARG A 527 -7.16 17.87 15.56
N ARG A 528 -6.87 17.59 16.83
CA ARG A 528 -7.47 18.30 17.97
C ARG A 528 -7.12 19.79 17.95
N GLN A 529 -5.85 20.11 17.69
CA GLN A 529 -5.38 21.50 17.58
C GLN A 529 -6.05 22.23 16.42
N TYR A 530 -6.18 21.59 15.27
CA TYR A 530 -6.91 22.15 14.12
C TYR A 530 -8.37 22.48 14.48
N LEU A 531 -9.10 21.55 15.10
CA LEU A 531 -10.50 21.77 15.50
C LEU A 531 -10.63 22.95 16.46
N LYS A 532 -9.68 23.08 17.42
CA LYS A 532 -9.64 24.23 18.33
C LYS A 532 -9.40 25.54 17.56
N THR A 533 -8.41 25.55 16.66
CA THR A 533 -8.09 26.73 15.82
C THR A 533 -9.30 27.19 15.00
N ILE A 534 -10.06 26.24 14.41
CA ILE A 534 -11.27 26.57 13.66
C ILE A 534 -12.40 27.05 14.59
N ALA A 535 -12.51 26.51 15.80
CA ALA A 535 -13.48 27.01 16.78
C ALA A 535 -13.18 28.46 17.17
N ASP A 536 -11.92 28.83 17.38
CA ASP A 536 -11.51 30.20 17.66
C ASP A 536 -11.78 31.17 16.49
N TYR A 537 -11.54 30.71 15.25
CA TYR A 537 -11.95 31.46 14.05
C TYR A 537 -13.46 31.71 14.02
N ASN A 538 -14.25 30.66 14.24
CA ASN A 538 -15.71 30.75 14.25
C ASN A 538 -16.26 31.62 15.39
N ALA A 539 -15.56 31.64 16.51
CA ALA A 539 -15.89 32.51 17.64
C ALA A 539 -15.40 33.95 17.47
N PHE A 540 -14.68 34.26 16.38
CA PHE A 540 -14.03 35.56 16.13
C PHE A 540 -13.02 35.93 17.23
N ALA A 541 -12.39 34.94 17.85
CA ALA A 541 -11.40 35.09 18.92
C ALA A 541 -9.99 35.19 18.34
N ARG A 542 -9.68 36.32 17.67
CA ARG A 542 -8.48 36.48 16.85
C ARG A 542 -7.16 36.19 17.59
N LYS A 543 -7.00 36.64 18.84
CA LYS A 543 -5.78 36.40 19.58
C LYS A 543 -5.54 34.92 19.84
N ASP A 544 -6.59 34.19 20.22
CA ASP A 544 -6.52 32.78 20.51
C ASP A 544 -6.32 31.99 19.20
N PHE A 545 -7.00 32.40 18.13
CA PHE A 545 -6.79 31.85 16.77
C PHE A 545 -5.32 31.96 16.33
N ASP A 546 -4.71 33.15 16.41
CA ASP A 546 -3.33 33.36 15.97
C ASP A 546 -2.35 32.50 16.82
N GLN A 547 -2.60 32.35 18.12
CA GLN A 547 -1.81 31.48 18.99
C GLN A 547 -1.95 30.01 18.61
N ASP A 548 -3.18 29.52 18.42
CA ASP A 548 -3.48 28.13 18.14
C ASP A 548 -3.10 27.73 16.71
N ALA A 549 -3.24 28.63 15.73
CA ALA A 549 -2.73 28.44 14.39
C ALA A 549 -1.21 28.31 14.36
N ASN A 550 -0.49 29.16 15.10
CA ASN A 550 0.96 29.05 15.24
C ASN A 550 1.39 27.74 15.92
N ARG A 551 0.63 27.26 16.93
CA ARG A 551 0.90 25.97 17.57
C ARG A 551 0.70 24.82 16.56
N PHE A 552 -0.39 24.83 15.79
CA PHE A 552 -0.64 23.85 14.74
C PHE A 552 0.49 23.81 13.69
N LEU A 553 0.92 24.96 13.20
CA LEU A 553 2.02 25.05 12.24
C LEU A 553 3.34 24.51 12.80
N LYS A 554 3.63 24.76 14.09
CA LYS A 554 4.80 24.18 14.78
C LYS A 554 4.71 22.64 14.85
N MET A 555 3.51 22.07 15.00
CA MET A 555 3.35 20.62 15.00
C MET A 555 3.77 19.99 13.66
N ILE A 556 3.44 20.62 12.54
CA ILE A 556 3.88 20.14 11.21
C ILE A 556 5.41 20.12 11.10
N LEU A 557 6.09 21.18 11.60
CA LEU A 557 7.54 21.24 11.57
C LEU A 557 8.21 20.28 12.56
N LEU A 558 7.58 20.02 13.70
CA LEU A 558 8.05 19.02 14.66
C LEU A 558 7.88 17.59 14.08
N GLN A 559 6.79 17.33 13.37
CA GLN A 559 6.58 16.08 12.65
C GLN A 559 7.66 15.87 11.57
N ASP A 560 7.96 16.91 10.79
CA ASP A 560 9.04 16.89 9.79
C ASP A 560 10.39 16.53 10.43
N LYS A 561 10.70 17.17 11.58
CA LYS A 561 11.92 16.90 12.33
C LYS A 561 11.99 15.45 12.85
N LEU A 562 10.89 14.94 13.42
CA LEU A 562 10.81 13.57 13.92
C LEU A 562 11.08 12.56 12.80
N LEU A 563 10.37 12.69 11.69
CA LEU A 563 10.48 11.80 10.55
C LEU A 563 11.83 11.88 9.85
N GLY A 564 12.51 13.04 9.95
CA GLY A 564 13.88 13.25 9.46
C GLY A 564 14.93 12.36 10.13
N THR A 565 14.62 11.78 11.29
CA THR A 565 15.55 10.91 12.02
C THR A 565 15.62 9.48 11.44
N ARG A 566 14.76 9.14 10.48
CA ARG A 566 14.70 7.80 9.87
C ARG A 566 14.68 7.90 8.34
N SER A 567 15.51 7.08 7.66
CA SER A 567 15.58 7.03 6.20
C SER A 567 14.25 6.65 5.56
N GLU A 568 13.47 5.79 6.22
CA GLU A 568 12.20 5.24 5.74
C GLU A 568 11.12 6.32 5.58
N PHE A 569 11.22 7.40 6.35
CA PHE A 569 10.24 8.49 6.35
C PHE A 569 10.75 9.77 5.70
N ARG A 570 11.76 9.69 4.83
CA ARG A 570 12.32 10.86 4.13
C ARG A 570 11.90 10.89 2.65
N LEU A 571 11.46 12.07 2.20
CA LEU A 571 11.15 12.33 0.79
C LEU A 571 12.35 12.02 -0.12
N GLY A 572 13.57 12.28 0.37
CA GLY A 572 14.81 11.99 -0.37
C GLY A 572 14.94 10.52 -0.75
N HIS A 573 14.45 9.60 0.08
CA HIS A 573 14.44 8.17 -0.26
C HIS A 573 13.69 7.88 -1.57
N TRP A 574 12.55 8.54 -1.80
CA TRP A 574 11.73 8.40 -3.00
C TRP A 574 12.29 9.18 -4.20
N THR A 575 12.63 10.46 -4.01
CA THR A 575 13.08 11.32 -5.10
C THR A 575 14.51 10.99 -5.58
N GLU A 576 15.43 10.61 -4.69
CA GLU A 576 16.77 10.16 -5.07
C GLU A 576 16.72 8.82 -5.81
N ALA A 577 15.85 7.88 -5.41
CA ALA A 577 15.67 6.62 -6.13
C ALA A 577 15.21 6.88 -7.58
N ALA A 578 14.25 7.79 -7.77
CA ALA A 578 13.79 8.19 -9.10
C ALA A 578 14.93 8.79 -9.93
N ARG A 579 15.67 9.73 -9.38
CA ARG A 579 16.82 10.36 -10.07
C ARG A 579 17.93 9.37 -10.39
N HIS A 580 18.16 8.39 -9.53
CA HIS A 580 19.22 7.38 -9.69
C HIS A 580 19.02 6.53 -10.95
N LEU A 581 17.79 6.24 -11.34
CA LEU A 581 17.48 5.48 -12.55
C LEU A 581 17.74 6.29 -13.84
N GLY A 582 17.69 7.63 -13.78
CA GLY A 582 17.94 8.49 -14.94
C GLY A 582 19.43 8.60 -15.25
N LYS A 583 19.81 8.44 -16.52
CA LYS A 583 21.18 8.58 -17.03
C LYS A 583 21.50 10.00 -17.48
N THR A 584 20.52 10.67 -18.07
CA THR A 584 20.63 12.05 -18.55
C THR A 584 19.90 13.02 -17.62
N PRO A 585 20.24 14.32 -17.63
CA PRO A 585 19.51 15.32 -16.87
C PRO A 585 17.99 15.30 -17.16
N THR A 586 17.60 15.16 -18.42
CA THR A 586 16.19 15.10 -18.84
C THR A 586 15.46 13.89 -18.26
N GLU A 587 16.10 12.73 -18.24
CA GLU A 587 15.52 11.53 -17.62
C GLU A 587 15.37 11.69 -16.10
N LYS A 588 16.40 12.23 -15.44
CA LYS A 588 16.36 12.51 -14.00
C LYS A 588 15.22 13.47 -13.65
N ASP A 589 15.04 14.52 -14.44
CA ASP A 589 13.98 15.50 -14.24
C ASP A 589 12.59 14.89 -14.48
N LEU A 590 12.43 14.05 -15.52
CA LEU A 590 11.18 13.34 -15.80
C LEU A 590 10.79 12.37 -14.66
N TYR A 591 11.74 11.58 -14.18
CA TYR A 591 11.48 10.58 -13.16
C TYR A 591 11.18 11.23 -11.80
N GLU A 592 11.93 12.28 -11.43
CA GLU A 592 11.66 13.03 -10.21
C GLU A 592 10.30 13.76 -10.27
N TRP A 593 9.95 14.35 -11.42
CA TRP A 593 8.63 14.95 -11.61
C TRP A 593 7.51 13.91 -11.43
N ASN A 594 7.64 12.73 -12.05
CA ASN A 594 6.71 11.62 -11.84
C ASN A 594 6.58 11.26 -10.36
N ALA A 595 7.72 11.15 -9.66
CA ALA A 595 7.75 10.82 -8.24
C ALA A 595 7.04 11.87 -7.37
N ARG A 596 7.25 13.16 -7.63
CA ARG A 596 6.62 14.27 -6.89
C ARG A 596 5.13 14.38 -7.17
N VAL A 597 4.73 14.26 -8.42
CA VAL A 597 3.32 14.37 -8.83
C VAL A 597 2.49 13.26 -8.23
N GLN A 598 2.93 12.01 -8.31
CA GLN A 598 2.16 10.85 -7.84
C GLN A 598 1.78 10.97 -6.36
N ILE A 599 2.69 11.45 -5.50
CA ILE A 599 2.47 11.52 -4.05
C ILE A 599 1.79 12.83 -3.59
N THR A 600 1.45 13.73 -4.51
CA THR A 600 0.84 15.04 -4.19
C THR A 600 -0.40 15.30 -5.04
N THR A 601 -0.27 16.04 -6.15
CA THR A 601 -1.39 16.38 -7.05
C THR A 601 -1.96 15.15 -7.78
N TRP A 602 -1.20 14.08 -7.85
CA TRP A 602 -1.42 12.84 -8.59
C TRP A 602 -1.51 13.04 -10.10
N GLY A 603 -1.89 14.21 -10.55
CA GLY A 603 -2.12 14.49 -11.95
C GLY A 603 -2.18 15.97 -12.30
N ASN A 604 -2.80 16.23 -13.45
CA ASN A 604 -3.10 17.58 -13.91
C ASN A 604 -4.17 18.26 -13.03
N ARG A 605 -4.46 19.54 -13.31
CA ARG A 605 -5.46 20.32 -12.55
C ARG A 605 -6.83 19.61 -12.44
N THR A 606 -7.32 19.01 -13.51
CA THR A 606 -8.62 18.32 -13.49
C THR A 606 -8.59 17.13 -12.53
N CYS A 607 -7.55 16.32 -12.57
CA CYS A 607 -7.35 15.21 -11.64
C CYS A 607 -7.20 15.68 -10.19
N ALA A 608 -6.36 16.70 -9.97
CA ALA A 608 -6.06 17.23 -8.63
C ALA A 608 -7.28 17.89 -7.96
N ASP A 609 -8.14 18.58 -8.72
CA ASP A 609 -9.28 19.32 -8.15
C ASP A 609 -10.58 18.52 -8.14
N LYS A 610 -10.75 17.55 -9.06
CA LYS A 610 -12.03 16.84 -9.27
C LYS A 610 -11.91 15.31 -9.32
N GLY A 611 -10.72 14.77 -9.58
CA GLY A 611 -10.51 13.35 -9.86
C GLY A 611 -10.51 12.45 -8.63
N GLY A 612 -10.27 12.98 -7.44
CA GLY A 612 -10.28 12.20 -6.18
C GLY A 612 -8.98 11.47 -5.83
N LEU A 613 -7.92 11.57 -6.64
CA LEU A 613 -6.64 10.90 -6.40
C LEU A 613 -5.55 11.79 -5.79
N ARG A 614 -5.79 13.12 -5.73
CA ARG A 614 -4.91 14.04 -5.02
C ARG A 614 -4.71 13.56 -3.59
N ASP A 615 -3.45 13.59 -3.13
CA ASP A 615 -3.05 13.17 -1.79
C ASP A 615 -3.47 11.72 -1.41
N TYR A 616 -3.86 10.90 -2.39
CA TYR A 616 -4.28 9.52 -2.15
C TYR A 616 -3.19 8.71 -1.45
N ALA A 617 -1.92 8.95 -1.81
CA ALA A 617 -0.79 8.35 -1.14
C ALA A 617 -0.46 8.98 0.23
N HIS A 618 -0.98 10.15 0.55
CA HIS A 618 -0.73 11.02 1.72
C HIS A 618 0.54 10.64 2.51
N LYS A 619 1.69 10.77 1.83
CA LYS A 619 3.00 10.48 2.43
C LYS A 619 3.33 11.53 3.50
N GLU A 620 3.27 11.13 4.74
CA GLU A 620 3.70 11.93 5.86
C GLU A 620 5.22 11.76 6.01
N TRP A 621 5.99 12.44 5.13
CA TRP A 621 7.44 12.34 5.04
C TRP A 621 8.15 13.65 5.35
N GLN A 622 9.35 13.54 5.95
CA GLN A 622 10.27 14.67 6.10
C GLN A 622 10.59 15.29 4.73
N GLY A 623 10.61 16.60 4.68
CA GLY A 623 10.76 17.38 3.45
C GLY A 623 9.42 17.69 2.79
N LEU A 624 8.55 16.71 2.62
CA LEU A 624 7.20 16.92 2.08
C LEU A 624 6.32 17.69 3.08
N LEU A 625 6.40 17.36 4.37
CA LEU A 625 5.70 18.09 5.42
C LEU A 625 6.12 19.56 5.46
N LYS A 626 7.42 19.84 5.48
CA LYS A 626 7.96 21.19 5.59
C LYS A 626 7.74 22.04 4.35
N ASP A 627 7.98 21.49 3.14
CA ASP A 627 8.07 22.28 1.90
C ASP A 627 6.76 22.30 1.10
N PHE A 628 5.88 21.30 1.31
CA PHE A 628 4.61 21.19 0.59
C PHE A 628 3.40 21.41 1.51
N TYR A 629 3.21 20.57 2.53
CA TYR A 629 2.02 20.65 3.37
C TYR A 629 2.03 21.87 4.29
N TYR A 630 3.16 22.22 4.88
CA TYR A 630 3.28 23.43 5.69
C TYR A 630 2.93 24.70 4.88
N LYS A 631 3.30 24.75 3.60
CA LYS A 631 2.96 25.87 2.73
C LYS A 631 1.45 25.99 2.52
N ARG A 632 0.73 24.87 2.33
CA ARG A 632 -0.75 24.86 2.26
C ARG A 632 -1.33 25.46 3.54
N TRP A 633 -0.96 24.91 4.68
CA TRP A 633 -1.50 25.29 5.97
C TRP A 633 -1.14 26.72 6.38
N SER A 634 0.12 27.15 6.22
CA SER A 634 0.54 28.52 6.53
C SER A 634 -0.17 29.56 5.67
N THR A 635 -0.36 29.27 4.37
CA THR A 635 -1.13 30.14 3.46
C THR A 635 -2.58 30.25 3.92
N TYR A 636 -3.20 29.14 4.30
CA TYR A 636 -4.59 29.12 4.74
C TYR A 636 -4.79 29.83 6.09
N MET A 637 -3.98 29.52 7.08
CA MET A 637 -4.05 30.17 8.42
C MET A 637 -3.84 31.68 8.32
N LYS A 638 -2.89 32.11 7.44
CA LYS A 638 -2.69 33.54 7.17
C LYS A 638 -3.94 34.16 6.56
N ALA A 639 -4.54 33.52 5.56
CA ALA A 639 -5.75 34.04 4.90
C ALA A 639 -6.94 34.14 5.87
N LEU A 640 -7.09 33.20 6.82
CA LEU A 640 -8.10 33.28 7.88
C LEU A 640 -7.82 34.45 8.84
N SER A 641 -6.56 34.64 9.27
CA SER A 641 -6.18 35.77 10.12
C SER A 641 -6.41 37.12 9.41
N ASP A 642 -6.08 37.21 8.10
CA ASP A 642 -6.33 38.41 7.29
C ASP A 642 -7.84 38.71 7.17
N GLN A 643 -8.68 37.69 7.00
CA GLN A 643 -10.14 37.85 6.97
C GLN A 643 -10.68 38.36 8.31
N MET A 644 -10.20 37.81 9.43
CA MET A 644 -10.57 38.31 10.77
C MET A 644 -10.13 39.78 10.96
N ALA A 645 -8.92 40.14 10.49
CA ALA A 645 -8.42 41.50 10.56
C ALA A 645 -9.24 42.49 9.72
N ALA A 646 -9.59 42.11 8.50
CA ALA A 646 -10.43 42.91 7.62
C ALA A 646 -11.85 43.10 8.19
N SER A 647 -12.38 42.04 8.82
CA SER A 647 -13.72 42.05 9.41
C SER A 647 -13.84 42.97 10.64
N THR A 648 -12.73 43.26 11.35
CA THR A 648 -12.74 44.29 12.44
C THR A 648 -12.93 45.71 11.92
N GLN A 649 -12.72 45.95 10.62
CA GLN A 649 -12.90 47.25 9.97
C GLN A 649 -14.27 47.40 9.32
N VAL A 650 -15.09 46.32 9.28
CA VAL A 650 -16.43 46.35 8.73
C VAL A 650 -17.32 47.08 9.72
N ASP A 651 -18.11 48.00 9.21
CA ASP A 651 -19.10 48.72 10.02
C ASP A 651 -20.24 47.74 10.37
N TYR A 652 -20.12 47.14 11.55
CA TYR A 652 -21.12 46.21 12.04
C TYR A 652 -22.48 46.87 12.37
N GLU A 653 -22.55 48.24 12.51
CA GLU A 653 -23.80 48.91 12.58
C GLU A 653 -24.57 48.86 11.26
N ALA A 654 -23.88 48.90 10.13
CA ALA A 654 -24.49 48.70 8.81
C ALA A 654 -24.98 47.26 8.58
N LEU A 655 -24.29 46.27 9.11
CA LEU A 655 -24.70 44.85 9.06
C LEU A 655 -25.67 44.46 10.20
N GLY A 656 -25.57 45.12 11.35
CA GLY A 656 -26.37 44.85 12.57
C GLY A 656 -27.71 45.58 12.63
N GLY A 657 -28.02 46.47 11.69
CA GLY A 657 -29.29 47.21 11.62
C GLY A 657 -30.51 46.32 11.30
N GLY A 658 -31.67 46.61 11.88
CA GLY A 658 -32.91 45.91 11.58
C GLY A 658 -32.98 44.48 12.10
N LYS A 659 -33.08 43.48 11.20
CA LYS A 659 -33.26 42.05 11.56
C LYS A 659 -32.04 41.44 12.29
N ASN A 660 -30.89 42.08 12.31
CA ASN A 660 -29.65 41.59 12.88
C ASN A 660 -29.26 42.26 14.22
N ALA A 661 -30.08 43.17 14.75
CA ALA A 661 -29.77 43.93 15.95
C ALA A 661 -29.46 43.12 17.21
N ASN A 662 -29.85 41.84 17.24
CA ASN A 662 -29.63 40.92 18.34
C ASN A 662 -28.51 39.89 18.09
N LYS A 663 -27.72 40.02 17.00
CA LYS A 663 -26.66 39.08 16.65
C LYS A 663 -25.33 39.49 17.27
N THR A 664 -24.60 38.51 17.71
CA THR A 664 -23.22 38.68 18.20
C THR A 664 -22.26 38.96 17.02
N ALA A 665 -21.10 39.54 17.32
CA ALA A 665 -20.03 39.74 16.32
C ALA A 665 -19.63 38.43 15.61
N SER A 666 -19.61 37.34 16.34
CA SER A 666 -19.35 36.00 15.78
C SER A 666 -20.41 35.56 14.77
N GLU A 667 -21.70 35.75 15.07
CA GLU A 667 -22.79 35.41 14.15
C GLU A 667 -22.78 36.27 12.88
N LEU A 668 -22.48 37.55 13.00
CA LEU A 668 -22.35 38.46 11.87
C LEU A 668 -21.13 38.08 11.01
N PHE A 669 -20.02 37.73 11.62
CA PHE A 669 -18.81 37.27 10.96
C PHE A 669 -19.06 35.96 10.18
N GLN A 670 -19.72 34.99 10.78
CA GLN A 670 -20.11 33.73 10.13
C GLN A 670 -21.04 33.94 8.93
N MET A 671 -21.93 34.91 9.02
CA MET A 671 -22.82 35.28 7.90
C MET A 671 -22.06 35.92 6.75
N ALA A 672 -21.01 36.68 7.03
CA ALA A 672 -20.18 37.36 6.02
C ALA A 672 -19.20 36.42 5.31
N LEU A 673 -18.68 35.41 6.00
CA LEU A 673 -17.61 34.53 5.53
C LEU A 673 -17.91 33.03 5.74
N PRO A 674 -19.06 32.52 5.23
CA PRO A 674 -19.52 31.16 5.54
C PRO A 674 -18.62 30.05 4.96
N SER A 675 -17.80 30.35 3.96
CA SER A 675 -17.01 29.35 3.20
C SER A 675 -15.50 29.44 3.45
N GLY A 676 -15.04 30.37 4.28
CA GLY A 676 -13.61 30.65 4.43
C GLY A 676 -12.93 31.20 3.17
N PRO A 677 -11.61 31.34 3.17
CA PRO A 677 -10.85 31.88 2.04
C PRO A 677 -10.83 30.92 0.86
N GLN A 678 -11.03 31.44 -0.35
CA GLN A 678 -10.91 30.69 -1.60
C GLN A 678 -9.47 30.75 -2.09
N ILE A 679 -8.80 29.60 -2.17
CA ILE A 679 -7.43 29.48 -2.63
C ILE A 679 -7.38 28.59 -3.86
N ASP A 680 -6.67 29.02 -4.90
CA ASP A 680 -6.33 28.15 -6.03
C ASP A 680 -5.22 27.21 -5.60
N TRP A 681 -5.65 26.06 -5.06
CA TRP A 681 -4.73 25.07 -4.51
C TRP A 681 -3.78 24.50 -5.55
N TYR A 682 -4.26 24.19 -6.77
CA TYR A 682 -3.39 23.65 -7.81
C TYR A 682 -2.29 24.63 -8.21
N ALA A 683 -2.64 25.92 -8.35
CA ALA A 683 -1.63 26.95 -8.64
C ALA A 683 -0.59 27.12 -7.52
N LEU A 684 -0.95 26.82 -6.26
CA LEU A 684 -0.01 26.79 -5.14
C LEU A 684 0.91 25.58 -5.16
N GLU A 685 0.39 24.42 -5.61
CA GLU A 685 0.99 23.09 -5.49
C GLU A 685 1.88 22.71 -6.70
N GLU A 686 1.40 22.95 -7.92
CA GLU A 686 2.10 22.59 -9.15
C GLU A 686 3.55 23.09 -9.22
N PRO A 687 3.88 24.34 -8.82
CA PRO A 687 5.27 24.81 -8.85
C PRO A 687 6.22 23.95 -8.01
N TRP A 688 5.74 23.34 -6.91
CA TRP A 688 6.57 22.43 -6.12
C TRP A 688 6.90 21.13 -6.87
N THR A 689 5.97 20.61 -7.67
CA THR A 689 6.21 19.39 -8.47
C THR A 689 7.28 19.60 -9.55
N LEU A 690 7.44 20.85 -9.99
CA LEU A 690 8.42 21.24 -11.01
C LEU A 690 9.78 21.66 -10.45
N GLN A 691 9.92 21.75 -9.13
CA GLN A 691 11.20 22.11 -8.50
C GLN A 691 12.24 21.02 -8.72
N LYS A 692 13.52 21.46 -8.75
CA LYS A 692 14.69 20.59 -8.96
C LYS A 692 15.61 20.55 -7.73
N ASN A 693 15.12 21.00 -6.57
CA ASN A 693 15.84 20.91 -5.31
C ASN A 693 15.92 19.43 -4.87
N THR A 694 17.08 19.05 -4.35
CA THR A 694 17.32 17.70 -3.86
C THR A 694 16.96 17.58 -2.39
N TYR A 695 16.49 16.41 -2.01
CA TYR A 695 16.23 16.01 -0.63
C TYR A 695 17.18 14.87 -0.25
N SER A 696 17.82 14.96 0.90
CA SER A 696 18.70 13.89 1.39
C SER A 696 17.88 12.68 1.84
N SER A 697 18.35 11.48 1.47
CA SER A 697 17.84 10.20 2.00
C SER A 697 18.48 9.81 3.34
N GLN A 698 19.54 10.51 3.76
CA GLN A 698 20.28 10.19 4.99
C GLN A 698 19.57 10.74 6.21
N PRO A 699 19.41 9.93 7.30
CA PRO A 699 18.80 10.37 8.56
C PRO A 699 19.56 11.55 9.20
N GLU A 700 18.83 12.43 9.87
CA GLU A 700 19.36 13.57 10.59
C GLU A 700 18.82 13.61 12.02
N GLY A 701 19.71 13.77 13.02
CA GLY A 701 19.32 13.79 14.43
C GLY A 701 19.24 12.40 15.05
N ASN A 702 18.65 12.33 16.23
CA ASN A 702 18.47 11.10 17.00
C ASN A 702 16.99 10.82 17.25
N SER A 703 16.52 9.65 16.88
CA SER A 703 15.10 9.23 16.98
C SER A 703 14.56 9.33 18.41
N VAL A 704 15.34 8.88 19.40
CA VAL A 704 14.92 8.89 20.81
C VAL A 704 14.79 10.32 21.35
N ASP A 705 15.75 11.19 21.01
CA ASP A 705 15.75 12.57 21.53
C ASP A 705 14.59 13.38 20.94
N VAL A 706 14.34 13.25 19.63
CA VAL A 706 13.24 13.96 18.99
C VAL A 706 11.88 13.38 19.39
N ALA A 707 11.76 12.06 19.58
CA ALA A 707 10.54 11.46 20.11
C ALA A 707 10.19 12.01 21.51
N LYS A 708 11.18 12.17 22.40
CA LYS A 708 10.98 12.80 23.72
C LYS A 708 10.51 14.25 23.59
N GLU A 709 11.06 15.04 22.65
CA GLU A 709 10.60 16.40 22.36
C GLU A 709 9.12 16.40 21.91
N VAL A 710 8.71 15.43 21.07
CA VAL A 710 7.31 15.26 20.69
C VAL A 710 6.43 14.99 21.90
N ILE A 711 6.82 14.05 22.78
CA ILE A 711 6.05 13.70 23.97
C ILE A 711 5.89 14.91 24.91
N GLU A 712 6.96 15.67 25.10
CA GLU A 712 6.90 16.91 25.89
C GLU A 712 5.94 17.94 25.26
N PHE A 713 5.98 18.10 23.94
CA PHE A 713 5.13 19.04 23.22
C PHE A 713 3.63 18.69 23.32
N ILE A 714 3.28 17.41 23.16
CA ILE A 714 1.87 16.94 23.23
C ILE A 714 1.37 16.78 24.68
N GLY A 715 2.27 16.79 25.68
CA GLY A 715 1.92 16.76 27.09
C GLY A 715 1.54 18.13 27.68
N ARG A 716 1.88 19.21 26.97
CA ARG A 716 1.53 20.59 27.30
C ARG A 716 0.20 20.97 26.65
#